data_4b5bcc9afef465bd248053baa0bc9693
#
_entry.id   4b5bcc9afef465bd248053baa0bc9693
#
_cell.length_a   1.000
_cell.length_b   1.000
_cell.length_c   1.000
_cell.angle_alpha   90.00
_cell.angle_beta   90.00
_cell.angle_gamma   90.00
#
_symmetry.space_group_name_H-M   'P 1'
#
loop_
_entity.id
_entity.type
_entity.pdbx_description
1 polymer ?
#
loop_
_entity_poly.entity_id
_entity_poly.type
_entity_poly.pdbx_seq_one_letter_code
_entity_poly.pdbx_strand_id
1 'polypeptide(L)'
;GKLWVVEMADYPRGMDGKGKSGGRVRFLEDTDGDGEYDKSTLFLEGLNYPTGVLPWRGGVLITAAPEILWARDTDGDGKADEKKVLYDGFRVGNPQHRVNGLRWGLDNWIHIANGDSDGTIRSVKTGKTINISGRDLRIRPDEGLLEAQSGETQFGRCRDDWGNWFGNNNSNALWHYVLRDHYLRRNPHVASPRTYHMVPEEQGRLQLYPTSVTVERFNDFNTANRVTSTCGTGIYRDTWLGEEFYGNAFICEPVHNLVIRQVLSANGLTFSSRRGSGEERREFLSSSDNWFRPVTAKTGPDGALYIVDMYRHVIEHPEWIPKRWQARLNLRAGEDKGRIYRLVRPGVKRGTIPRLDKLETGKLVYEIGSSNGELRDMVHIEMMQRVDRDGLSFSLRSVSAVAESPAVRIQALAALDGMGGIMEPGFLHRLEDPHPDVRRQAVRIAERIPATPALLQALAKLLDDPDVRVRHQLYTSLGNVDSPGAEALLELACRKYEVASDPHGWIRAGLLSSVRPPLAARILAAGQDGLPGELVRDLTATAKGNDEAIDPVQVVRVVAESGRGGRPPPKAIAAQLVMHAAAEKLTGHAGKGRALFGMHCVACHRLQGEGIQVGPDLTTLTELSFVSLLTAIVDPNAAVEDKFVMHTVTPMKGLVV
;
A
#
# COMPACT_ATOMS: atom_id res chain seq x y z
N GLY A 1 2.59 -13.09 25.55
CA GLY A 1 3.42 -12.10 24.83
C GLY A 1 2.97 -10.67 25.14
N LYS A 2 3.67 -9.70 24.57
CA LYS A 2 3.35 -8.28 24.76
C LYS A 2 2.52 -7.77 23.56
N LEU A 3 1.38 -7.12 23.81
CA LEU A 3 0.62 -6.40 22.81
C LEU A 3 1.10 -4.94 22.79
N TRP A 4 1.79 -4.53 21.75
CA TRP A 4 2.32 -3.18 21.60
C TRP A 4 1.27 -2.23 21.04
N VAL A 5 1.12 -1.06 21.66
CA VAL A 5 0.11 -0.06 21.34
C VAL A 5 0.74 1.32 21.26
N VAL A 6 0.38 2.10 20.25
CA VAL A 6 0.65 3.54 20.19
C VAL A 6 -0.57 4.32 20.66
N GLU A 7 -0.35 5.34 21.47
CA GLU A 7 -1.39 6.26 21.95
C GLU A 7 -1.11 7.65 21.39
N MET A 8 -2.01 8.15 20.55
CA MET A 8 -1.95 9.51 20.01
C MET A 8 -2.62 10.48 21.03
N ALA A 9 -2.03 10.59 22.23
CA ALA A 9 -2.56 11.40 23.32
C ALA A 9 -2.55 12.90 23.01
N ASP A 10 -1.68 13.33 22.10
CA ASP A 10 -1.55 14.68 21.60
C ASP A 10 -2.58 15.06 20.49
N TYR A 11 -3.40 14.12 20.00
CA TYR A 11 -4.46 14.42 19.05
C TYR A 11 -5.60 15.24 19.73
N PRO A 12 -6.15 16.30 19.09
CA PRO A 12 -5.86 16.74 17.72
C PRO A 12 -4.83 17.87 17.59
N ARG A 13 -4.52 18.63 18.63
CA ARG A 13 -3.72 19.86 18.57
C ARG A 13 -2.57 19.91 19.58
N GLY A 14 -2.01 18.79 19.96
CA GLY A 14 -0.99 18.70 21.00
C GLY A 14 -1.58 18.71 22.41
N MET A 15 -0.75 18.42 23.39
CA MET A 15 -1.15 18.38 24.80
C MET A 15 -1.57 19.76 25.37
N ASP A 16 -1.06 20.83 24.77
CA ASP A 16 -1.30 22.23 25.14
C ASP A 16 -2.25 22.97 24.18
N GLY A 17 -2.81 22.27 23.19
CA GLY A 17 -3.61 22.86 22.11
C GLY A 17 -2.79 23.65 21.08
N LYS A 18 -1.45 23.65 21.16
CA LYS A 18 -0.51 24.38 20.29
C LYS A 18 0.53 23.48 19.62
N GLY A 19 0.36 22.16 19.72
CA GLY A 19 1.22 21.19 19.05
C GLY A 19 2.27 20.52 19.95
N LYS A 20 2.20 20.69 21.28
CA LYS A 20 3.12 20.01 22.20
C LYS A 20 2.93 18.49 22.09
N SER A 21 4.02 17.78 21.78
CA SER A 21 4.08 16.33 21.72
C SER A 21 3.69 15.68 23.07
N GLY A 22 3.01 14.56 23.01
CA GLY A 22 2.56 13.80 24.19
C GLY A 22 2.15 12.39 23.87
N GLY A 23 2.40 11.96 22.62
CA GLY A 23 2.13 10.60 22.19
C GLY A 23 2.98 9.57 22.92
N ARG A 24 2.49 8.35 23.05
CA ARG A 24 3.08 7.29 23.88
C ARG A 24 3.12 5.96 23.15
N VAL A 25 4.03 5.11 23.60
CA VAL A 25 4.03 3.67 23.31
C VAL A 25 3.86 2.90 24.60
N ARG A 26 2.95 1.95 24.60
CA ARG A 26 2.72 1.00 25.70
C ARG A 26 2.82 -0.42 25.21
N PHE A 27 3.03 -1.34 26.14
CA PHE A 27 2.71 -2.72 25.94
C PHE A 27 1.76 -3.24 27.01
N LEU A 28 0.90 -4.15 26.56
CA LEU A 28 -0.10 -4.79 27.42
C LEU A 28 0.29 -6.25 27.59
N GLU A 29 0.05 -6.81 28.77
CA GLU A 29 0.33 -8.21 29.12
C GLU A 29 -0.93 -8.84 29.72
N ASP A 30 -1.21 -10.06 29.28
CA ASP A 30 -2.18 -10.97 29.86
C ASP A 30 -1.39 -11.83 30.84
N THR A 31 -1.49 -11.55 32.16
CA THR A 31 -0.61 -12.12 33.16
C THR A 31 -1.12 -13.43 33.73
N ASP A 32 -2.43 -13.70 33.65
CA ASP A 32 -3.07 -14.90 34.16
C ASP A 32 -3.52 -15.87 33.03
N GLY A 33 -3.46 -15.43 31.75
CA GLY A 33 -3.73 -16.26 30.59
C GLY A 33 -5.21 -16.42 30.25
N ASP A 34 -6.09 -15.58 30.80
CA ASP A 34 -7.54 -15.63 30.56
C ASP A 34 -7.93 -15.00 29.21
N GLY A 35 -7.03 -14.25 28.57
CA GLY A 35 -7.24 -13.60 27.29
C GLY A 35 -7.58 -12.13 27.39
N GLU A 36 -7.73 -11.59 28.59
CA GLU A 36 -7.81 -10.17 28.84
C GLU A 36 -6.42 -9.63 29.18
N TYR A 37 -6.13 -8.39 28.78
CA TYR A 37 -4.84 -7.78 29.06
C TYR A 37 -4.96 -6.93 30.33
N ASP A 38 -4.50 -7.45 31.44
CA ASP A 38 -4.68 -6.92 32.79
C ASP A 38 -3.54 -5.98 33.25
N LYS A 39 -2.39 -6.00 32.57
CA LYS A 39 -1.25 -5.14 32.88
C LYS A 39 -0.86 -4.26 31.71
N SER A 40 -0.71 -2.96 31.98
CA SER A 40 -0.28 -1.95 31.01
C SER A 40 1.00 -1.27 31.48
N THR A 41 2.05 -1.30 30.68
CA THR A 41 3.34 -0.66 30.96
C THR A 41 3.60 0.47 29.97
N LEU A 42 3.91 1.67 30.48
CA LEU A 42 4.35 2.80 29.68
C LEU A 42 5.82 2.59 29.28
N PHE A 43 6.06 2.38 27.98
CA PHE A 43 7.38 2.09 27.45
C PHE A 43 8.13 3.34 27.01
N LEU A 44 7.45 4.26 26.31
CA LEU A 44 8.06 5.51 25.81
C LEU A 44 6.98 6.59 25.72
N GLU A 45 7.33 7.84 26.04
CA GLU A 45 6.43 8.99 25.94
C GLU A 45 7.08 10.21 25.28
N GLY A 46 6.31 11.29 25.09
CA GLY A 46 6.79 12.53 24.49
C GLY A 46 6.96 12.48 22.97
N LEU A 47 6.36 11.48 22.32
CA LEU A 47 6.42 11.31 20.87
C LEU A 47 5.46 12.25 20.14
N ASN A 48 5.81 12.61 18.91
CA ASN A 48 5.01 13.49 18.07
C ASN A 48 4.00 12.67 17.25
N TYR A 49 2.78 12.52 17.76
CA TYR A 49 1.67 11.78 17.13
C TYR A 49 2.11 10.42 16.59
N PRO A 50 2.50 9.47 17.41
CA PRO A 50 2.95 8.15 16.95
C PRO A 50 1.80 7.41 16.28
N THR A 51 2.09 6.73 15.16
CA THR A 51 1.10 6.16 14.26
C THR A 51 1.28 4.66 14.01
N GLY A 52 2.38 4.08 14.50
CA GLY A 52 2.63 2.66 14.31
C GLY A 52 3.79 2.15 15.15
N VAL A 53 3.76 0.86 15.47
CA VAL A 53 4.80 0.15 16.21
C VAL A 53 4.98 -1.26 15.63
N LEU A 54 6.24 -1.71 15.55
CA LEU A 54 6.60 -3.06 15.10
C LEU A 54 7.80 -3.57 15.93
N PRO A 55 7.72 -4.75 16.56
CA PRO A 55 8.87 -5.37 17.24
C PRO A 55 10.03 -5.59 16.26
N TRP A 56 11.24 -5.17 16.67
CA TRP A 56 12.45 -5.27 15.85
C TRP A 56 13.72 -5.28 16.71
N ARG A 57 14.59 -6.27 16.52
CA ARG A 57 15.93 -6.34 17.13
C ARG A 57 15.97 -6.09 18.64
N GLY A 58 15.13 -6.81 19.38
CA GLY A 58 15.04 -6.69 20.84
C GLY A 58 14.42 -5.38 21.37
N GLY A 59 13.93 -4.54 20.46
CA GLY A 59 13.20 -3.32 20.73
C GLY A 59 11.99 -3.19 19.81
N VAL A 60 11.60 -1.96 19.52
CA VAL A 60 10.48 -1.64 18.61
C VAL A 60 10.83 -0.50 17.64
N LEU A 61 10.38 -0.64 16.40
CA LEU A 61 10.29 0.47 15.45
C LEU A 61 9.03 1.25 15.71
N ILE A 62 9.11 2.58 15.64
CA ILE A 62 7.98 3.50 15.88
C ILE A 62 7.93 4.52 14.76
N THR A 63 6.78 4.68 14.11
CA THR A 63 6.51 5.80 13.22
C THR A 63 5.96 6.98 14.00
N ALA A 64 6.69 8.10 14.01
CA ALA A 64 6.33 9.34 14.67
C ALA A 64 6.92 10.52 13.88
N ALA A 65 6.22 10.96 12.82
CA ALA A 65 6.73 12.01 11.94
C ALA A 65 7.27 13.22 12.73
N PRO A 66 8.44 13.77 12.34
CA PRO A 66 9.15 13.58 11.07
C PRO A 66 10.06 12.34 11.01
N GLU A 67 9.98 11.40 11.95
CA GLU A 67 10.97 10.34 12.14
C GLU A 67 10.36 8.94 12.15
N ILE A 68 11.20 7.95 11.81
CA ILE A 68 11.04 6.56 12.23
C ILE A 68 12.14 6.26 13.24
N LEU A 69 11.71 5.86 14.44
CA LEU A 69 12.56 5.60 15.59
C LEU A 69 12.70 4.09 15.84
N TRP A 70 13.81 3.71 16.45
CA TRP A 70 13.93 2.43 17.15
C TRP A 70 14.21 2.70 18.63
N ALA A 71 13.54 1.97 19.51
CA ALA A 71 13.69 2.12 20.95
C ALA A 71 13.73 0.76 21.64
N ARG A 72 14.52 0.65 22.71
CA ARG A 72 14.74 -0.59 23.46
C ARG A 72 14.85 -0.32 24.96
N ASP A 73 14.36 -1.27 25.74
CA ASP A 73 14.59 -1.47 27.16
C ASP A 73 15.84 -2.36 27.32
N THR A 74 16.90 -1.90 27.96
CA THR A 74 18.17 -2.62 28.11
C THR A 74 18.37 -3.16 29.53
N ASP A 75 17.68 -2.62 30.54
CA ASP A 75 17.78 -3.02 31.93
C ASP A 75 16.60 -3.87 32.44
N GLY A 76 15.53 -3.98 31.66
CA GLY A 76 14.38 -4.83 31.94
C GLY A 76 13.30 -4.18 32.82
N ASP A 77 13.33 -2.86 33.03
CA ASP A 77 12.35 -2.14 33.85
C ASP A 77 11.01 -1.89 33.10
N GLY A 78 10.98 -2.19 31.81
CA GLY A 78 9.81 -2.01 30.96
C GLY A 78 9.75 -0.65 30.27
N LYS A 79 10.76 0.19 30.41
CA LYS A 79 10.87 1.50 29.76
C LYS A 79 12.00 1.52 28.74
N ALA A 80 11.88 2.36 27.74
CA ALA A 80 12.95 2.55 26.78
C ALA A 80 14.03 3.47 27.34
N ASP A 81 15.24 2.95 27.50
CA ASP A 81 16.44 3.69 27.86
C ASP A 81 17.38 3.95 26.67
N GLU A 82 17.19 3.24 25.57
CA GLU A 82 17.89 3.46 24.30
C GLU A 82 16.90 3.87 23.19
N LYS A 83 17.20 4.99 22.52
CA LYS A 83 16.38 5.50 21.40
C LYS A 83 17.28 6.00 20.27
N LYS A 84 17.00 5.61 19.04
CA LYS A 84 17.73 6.02 17.82
C LYS A 84 16.76 6.44 16.72
N VAL A 85 17.05 7.54 16.03
CA VAL A 85 16.41 7.91 14.77
C VAL A 85 17.06 7.09 13.66
N LEU A 86 16.25 6.34 12.89
CA LEU A 86 16.73 5.55 11.77
C LEU A 86 16.48 6.24 10.44
N TYR A 87 15.34 6.90 10.31
CA TYR A 87 14.95 7.67 9.12
C TYR A 87 14.27 8.95 9.55
N ASP A 88 14.50 10.04 8.81
CA ASP A 88 13.88 11.34 9.03
C ASP A 88 13.40 11.98 7.71
N GLY A 89 12.73 13.14 7.82
CA GLY A 89 12.26 13.90 6.66
C GLY A 89 10.81 13.65 6.26
N PHE A 90 10.04 12.89 7.06
CA PHE A 90 8.61 12.76 6.86
C PHE A 90 7.89 14.07 7.17
N ARG A 91 6.90 14.43 6.36
CA ARG A 91 6.15 15.67 6.54
C ARG A 91 5.28 15.63 7.79
N VAL A 92 5.30 16.71 8.56
CA VAL A 92 4.49 16.93 9.75
C VAL A 92 3.31 17.86 9.44
N GLY A 93 2.39 17.40 8.63
CA GLY A 93 1.16 18.11 8.34
C GLY A 93 0.03 17.75 9.30
N ASN A 94 -1.17 17.53 8.76
CA ASN A 94 -2.32 17.03 9.49
C ASN A 94 -1.96 15.74 10.25
N PRO A 95 -2.21 15.62 11.55
CA PRO A 95 -1.93 14.40 12.33
C PRO A 95 -2.60 13.13 11.81
N GLN A 96 -3.71 13.25 11.08
CA GLN A 96 -4.38 12.11 10.44
C GLN A 96 -3.70 11.66 9.14
N HIS A 97 -2.75 12.45 8.60
CA HIS A 97 -2.07 12.22 7.33
C HIS A 97 -0.56 12.14 7.56
N ARG A 98 -0.10 11.12 8.26
CA ARG A 98 1.32 10.92 8.57
C ARG A 98 1.75 9.50 8.26
N VAL A 99 3.05 9.32 8.08
CA VAL A 99 3.67 7.99 7.91
C VAL A 99 3.14 7.00 8.95
N ASN A 100 2.72 5.79 8.49
CA ASN A 100 2.10 4.80 9.37
C ASN A 100 2.18 3.37 8.79
N GLY A 101 1.66 2.38 9.49
CA GLY A 101 1.37 1.06 8.96
C GLY A 101 2.59 0.19 8.65
N LEU A 102 3.57 0.11 9.57
CA LEU A 102 4.70 -0.82 9.47
C LEU A 102 4.23 -2.25 9.27
N ARG A 103 4.63 -2.91 8.14
CA ARG A 103 4.25 -4.28 7.81
C ARG A 103 5.40 -5.06 7.18
N TRP A 104 5.64 -6.27 7.66
CA TRP A 104 6.63 -7.18 7.11
C TRP A 104 6.18 -7.77 5.76
N GLY A 105 7.07 -7.75 4.78
CA GLY A 105 6.84 -8.30 3.44
C GLY A 105 7.54 -9.63 3.20
N LEU A 106 7.03 -10.43 2.26
CA LEU A 106 7.67 -11.66 1.76
C LEU A 106 8.94 -11.38 0.93
N ASP A 107 9.30 -10.14 0.75
CA ASP A 107 10.52 -9.65 0.10
C ASP A 107 11.59 -9.22 1.11
N ASN A 108 11.37 -9.50 2.39
CA ASN A 108 12.27 -9.15 3.50
C ASN A 108 12.45 -7.61 3.66
N TRP A 109 11.40 -6.85 3.36
CA TRP A 109 11.32 -5.42 3.61
C TRP A 109 10.16 -5.11 4.56
N ILE A 110 10.29 -4.02 5.30
CA ILE A 110 9.18 -3.43 6.05
C ILE A 110 8.53 -2.40 5.15
N HIS A 111 7.28 -2.62 4.79
CA HIS A 111 6.46 -1.73 3.98
C HIS A 111 5.70 -0.74 4.86
N ILE A 112 5.54 0.48 4.37
CA ILE A 112 5.05 1.62 5.15
C ILE A 112 4.16 2.47 4.25
N ALA A 113 3.02 2.92 4.77
CA ALA A 113 2.16 3.91 4.15
C ALA A 113 2.73 5.32 4.39
N ASN A 114 2.73 6.19 3.36
CA ASN A 114 3.19 7.56 3.53
C ASN A 114 2.18 8.44 4.30
N GLY A 115 0.93 8.00 4.42
CA GLY A 115 -0.12 8.72 5.13
C GLY A 115 -0.83 9.79 4.30
N ASP A 116 -0.78 9.71 2.97
CA ASP A 116 -1.25 10.78 2.05
C ASP A 116 -0.49 12.10 2.35
N SER A 117 0.82 11.95 2.61
CA SER A 117 1.72 13.04 3.00
C SER A 117 3.04 12.90 2.27
N ASP A 118 3.67 13.99 1.94
CA ASP A 118 4.94 13.99 1.22
C ASP A 118 6.14 13.85 2.16
N GLY A 119 7.31 13.87 1.57
CA GLY A 119 8.58 13.95 2.28
C GLY A 119 9.77 13.65 1.40
N THR A 120 10.92 14.20 1.76
CA THR A 120 12.22 13.74 1.29
C THR A 120 12.88 12.99 2.44
N ILE A 121 12.76 11.68 2.37
CA ILE A 121 13.15 10.81 3.47
C ILE A 121 14.64 10.51 3.37
N ARG A 122 15.34 10.66 4.48
CA ARG A 122 16.75 10.37 4.63
C ARG A 122 16.97 9.17 5.54
N SER A 123 17.83 8.25 5.12
CA SER A 123 18.40 7.25 6.01
C SER A 123 19.51 7.85 6.84
N VAL A 124 19.41 7.84 8.16
CA VAL A 124 20.47 8.34 9.05
C VAL A 124 21.76 7.53 8.89
N LYS A 125 21.63 6.20 8.68
CA LYS A 125 22.77 5.30 8.54
C LYS A 125 23.58 5.51 7.25
N THR A 126 22.89 5.71 6.11
CA THR A 126 23.56 5.75 4.80
C THR A 126 23.66 7.16 4.22
N GLY A 127 22.92 8.12 4.76
CA GLY A 127 22.78 9.48 4.21
C GLY A 127 21.94 9.55 2.92
N LYS A 128 21.52 8.41 2.36
CA LYS A 128 20.70 8.38 1.14
C LYS A 128 19.34 9.02 1.37
N THR A 129 18.86 9.75 0.37
CA THR A 129 17.56 10.40 0.37
C THR A 129 16.68 9.88 -0.76
N ILE A 130 15.37 9.83 -0.53
CA ILE A 130 14.36 9.61 -1.58
C ILE A 130 13.19 10.57 -1.38
N ASN A 131 12.57 11.00 -2.48
CA ASN A 131 11.30 11.70 -2.47
C ASN A 131 10.16 10.67 -2.54
N ILE A 132 9.19 10.76 -1.62
CA ILE A 132 8.03 9.87 -1.55
C ILE A 132 6.72 10.56 -1.94
N SER A 133 6.78 11.70 -2.61
CA SER A 133 5.58 12.38 -3.10
C SER A 133 4.75 11.45 -4.01
N GLY A 134 3.48 11.19 -3.61
CA GLY A 134 2.60 10.26 -4.29
C GLY A 134 2.97 8.78 -4.18
N ARG A 135 3.84 8.43 -3.24
CA ARG A 135 4.36 7.07 -3.07
C ARG A 135 4.41 6.64 -1.62
N ASP A 136 4.16 5.38 -1.39
CA ASP A 136 4.54 4.70 -0.17
C ASP A 136 6.04 4.38 -0.18
N LEU A 137 6.53 3.73 0.87
CA LEU A 137 7.93 3.34 0.96
C LEU A 137 8.09 1.96 1.58
N ARG A 138 9.29 1.39 1.40
CA ARG A 138 9.78 0.23 2.14
C ARG A 138 11.18 0.48 2.65
N ILE A 139 11.51 -0.14 3.78
CA ILE A 139 12.81 0.02 4.44
C ILE A 139 13.42 -1.33 4.83
N ARG A 140 14.75 -1.35 4.92
CA ARG A 140 15.53 -2.37 5.64
C ARG A 140 16.37 -1.65 6.70
N PRO A 141 15.91 -1.63 7.95
CA PRO A 141 16.54 -0.82 9.00
C PRO A 141 17.99 -1.19 9.28
N ASP A 142 18.32 -2.49 9.24
CA ASP A 142 19.67 -2.98 9.55
C ASP A 142 20.72 -2.48 8.55
N GLU A 143 20.36 -2.41 7.26
CA GLU A 143 21.23 -1.88 6.21
C GLU A 143 21.07 -0.36 6.00
N GLY A 144 20.03 0.24 6.56
CA GLY A 144 19.67 1.64 6.31
C GLY A 144 19.18 1.87 4.87
N LEU A 145 18.62 0.84 4.24
CA LEU A 145 18.05 0.96 2.91
C LEU A 145 16.64 1.53 2.96
N LEU A 146 16.29 2.28 1.91
CA LEU A 146 14.94 2.83 1.71
C LEU A 146 14.64 2.91 0.21
N GLU A 147 13.39 2.60 -0.15
CA GLU A 147 12.90 2.66 -1.53
C GLU A 147 11.44 3.13 -1.56
N ALA A 148 11.11 3.96 -2.56
CA ALA A 148 9.74 4.31 -2.86
C ALA A 148 8.98 3.10 -3.39
N GLN A 149 7.69 3.04 -3.10
CA GLN A 149 6.75 2.01 -3.56
C GLN A 149 5.54 2.64 -4.22
N SER A 150 4.92 1.89 -5.13
CA SER A 150 3.66 2.31 -5.73
C SER A 150 2.60 2.56 -4.67
N GLY A 151 1.85 3.62 -4.86
CA GLY A 151 0.71 3.98 -4.04
C GLY A 151 0.95 5.18 -3.15
N GLU A 152 -0.13 5.67 -2.62
CA GLU A 152 -0.21 6.75 -1.66
C GLU A 152 -1.29 6.35 -0.66
N THR A 153 -0.93 5.38 0.19
CA THR A 153 -1.84 4.85 1.19
C THR A 153 -1.99 5.85 2.33
N GLN A 154 -3.23 6.15 2.70
CA GLN A 154 -3.48 7.06 3.80
C GLN A 154 -3.35 6.34 5.15
N PHE A 155 -3.95 5.15 5.30
CA PHE A 155 -4.02 4.46 6.60
C PHE A 155 -3.66 2.98 6.49
N GLY A 156 -2.38 2.66 6.61
CA GLY A 156 -1.87 1.30 6.68
C GLY A 156 -1.92 0.53 5.37
N ARG A 157 -0.80 -0.06 5.02
CA ARG A 157 -0.77 -1.11 3.99
C ARG A 157 -0.99 -2.46 4.65
N CYS A 158 -1.70 -3.33 3.97
CA CYS A 158 -1.83 -4.72 4.40
C CYS A 158 -1.55 -5.66 3.23
N ARG A 159 -1.28 -6.92 3.54
CA ARG A 159 -1.06 -7.96 2.54
C ARG A 159 -1.79 -9.25 2.90
N ASP A 160 -2.06 -10.04 1.88
CA ASP A 160 -2.45 -11.44 2.04
C ASP A 160 -1.23 -12.38 2.24
N ASP A 161 -1.49 -13.67 2.31
CA ASP A 161 -0.44 -14.69 2.44
C ASP A 161 0.37 -14.90 1.15
N TRP A 162 -0.10 -14.36 0.03
CA TRP A 162 0.47 -14.52 -1.29
C TRP A 162 1.39 -13.35 -1.67
N GLY A 163 1.48 -12.31 -0.82
CA GLY A 163 2.28 -11.12 -1.06
C GLY A 163 1.63 -10.10 -1.99
N ASN A 164 0.30 -10.13 -2.11
CA ASN A 164 -0.46 -9.05 -2.72
C ASN A 164 -0.66 -7.94 -1.70
N TRP A 165 -0.46 -6.70 -2.12
CA TRP A 165 -0.55 -5.53 -1.25
C TRP A 165 -1.82 -4.74 -1.51
N PHE A 166 -2.45 -4.29 -0.44
CA PHE A 166 -3.67 -3.51 -0.46
C PHE A 166 -3.50 -2.21 0.31
N GLY A 167 -4.30 -1.22 -0.06
CA GLY A 167 -4.35 0.08 0.60
C GLY A 167 -5.72 0.71 0.50
N ASN A 168 -5.87 1.87 1.14
CA ASN A 168 -7.09 2.66 1.15
C ASN A 168 -6.80 4.16 1.37
N ASN A 169 -7.84 4.96 1.24
CA ASN A 169 -7.90 6.32 1.76
C ASN A 169 -9.32 6.63 2.24
N ASN A 170 -9.55 7.80 2.76
CA ASN A 170 -10.86 8.25 3.29
C ASN A 170 -12.06 7.87 2.42
N SER A 171 -11.95 8.04 1.10
CA SER A 171 -13.06 7.90 0.16
C SER A 171 -13.10 6.56 -0.57
N ASN A 172 -12.01 5.82 -0.56
CA ASN A 172 -11.86 4.56 -1.29
C ASN A 172 -11.51 3.45 -0.31
N ALA A 173 -12.44 2.56 -0.12
CA ALA A 173 -12.38 1.53 0.92
C ALA A 173 -11.22 0.55 0.72
N LEU A 174 -10.92 0.17 -0.53
CA LEU A 174 -9.91 -0.84 -0.82
C LEU A 174 -9.40 -0.74 -2.26
N TRP A 175 -8.10 -0.79 -2.43
CA TRP A 175 -7.44 -1.04 -3.72
C TRP A 175 -6.32 -2.07 -3.57
N HIS A 176 -5.98 -2.71 -4.69
CA HIS A 176 -4.86 -3.63 -4.83
C HIS A 176 -3.75 -3.00 -5.66
N TYR A 177 -2.50 -3.10 -5.21
CA TYR A 177 -1.32 -2.64 -5.94
C TYR A 177 -0.85 -3.69 -6.93
N VAL A 178 -1.13 -3.48 -8.22
CA VAL A 178 -0.79 -4.41 -9.29
C VAL A 178 0.66 -4.26 -9.73
N LEU A 179 1.11 -3.01 -9.91
CA LEU A 179 2.47 -2.69 -10.37
C LEU A 179 3.34 -2.16 -9.24
N ARG A 180 4.59 -2.58 -9.21
CA ARG A 180 5.56 -2.17 -8.19
C ARG A 180 6.51 -1.12 -8.75
N ASP A 181 6.62 0.02 -8.07
CA ASP A 181 7.41 1.18 -8.49
C ASP A 181 8.88 0.82 -8.77
N HIS A 182 9.53 -0.01 -7.95
CA HIS A 182 10.92 -0.37 -8.15
C HIS A 182 11.21 -1.14 -9.45
N TYR A 183 10.20 -1.82 -10.04
CA TYR A 183 10.31 -2.37 -11.38
C TYR A 183 10.10 -1.30 -12.46
N LEU A 184 9.07 -0.48 -12.32
CA LEU A 184 8.70 0.52 -13.32
C LEU A 184 9.81 1.54 -13.56
N ARG A 185 10.51 1.96 -12.51
CA ARG A 185 11.62 2.94 -12.59
C ARG A 185 12.80 2.51 -13.44
N ARG A 186 12.92 1.22 -13.79
CA ARG A 186 14.00 0.73 -14.66
C ARG A 186 13.87 1.21 -16.11
N ASN A 187 12.64 1.51 -16.56
CA ASN A 187 12.38 2.07 -17.87
C ASN A 187 11.61 3.40 -17.78
N PRO A 188 12.32 4.52 -17.66
CA PRO A 188 11.70 5.84 -17.56
C PRO A 188 11.15 6.38 -18.90
N HIS A 189 11.32 5.65 -20.01
CA HIS A 189 10.94 6.09 -21.33
C HIS A 189 9.48 5.77 -21.71
N VAL A 190 8.80 4.99 -20.87
CA VAL A 190 7.41 4.58 -21.09
C VAL A 190 6.55 5.02 -19.92
N ALA A 191 5.44 5.69 -20.21
CA ALA A 191 4.47 6.06 -19.19
C ALA A 191 3.82 4.81 -18.59
N SER A 192 3.82 4.69 -17.27
CA SER A 192 3.13 3.62 -16.58
C SER A 192 1.61 3.85 -16.56
N PRO A 193 0.79 2.82 -16.75
CA PRO A 193 -0.62 2.90 -16.41
C PRO A 193 -0.79 3.06 -14.89
N ARG A 194 -2.05 3.25 -14.44
CA ARG A 194 -2.37 3.31 -13.01
C ARG A 194 -1.85 2.06 -12.30
N THR A 195 -1.06 2.23 -11.25
CA THR A 195 -0.35 1.15 -10.57
C THR A 195 -1.21 0.31 -9.63
N TYR A 196 -2.44 0.73 -9.39
CA TYR A 196 -3.40 0.08 -8.49
C TYR A 196 -4.79 0.00 -9.10
N HIS A 197 -5.60 -0.91 -8.60
CA HIS A 197 -6.98 -1.17 -9.02
C HIS A 197 -7.94 -1.06 -7.84
N MET A 198 -9.09 -0.40 -8.03
CA MET A 198 -10.18 -0.39 -7.05
C MET A 198 -10.82 -1.77 -7.02
N VAL A 199 -10.84 -2.38 -5.84
CA VAL A 199 -11.26 -3.78 -5.68
C VAL A 199 -12.78 -3.95 -5.56
N PRO A 200 -13.54 -3.08 -4.88
CA PRO A 200 -14.99 -3.22 -4.77
C PRO A 200 -15.69 -3.13 -6.14
N GLU A 201 -16.62 -4.05 -6.39
CA GLU A 201 -17.44 -4.08 -7.61
C GLU A 201 -18.44 -2.91 -7.64
N GLU A 202 -18.87 -2.42 -6.46
CA GLU A 202 -19.71 -1.23 -6.36
C GLU A 202 -18.94 0.01 -6.80
N GLN A 203 -19.44 0.68 -7.84
CA GLN A 203 -18.81 1.87 -8.39
C GLN A 203 -18.98 3.07 -7.43
N GLY A 204 -17.91 3.85 -7.32
CA GLY A 204 -17.90 5.04 -6.46
C GLY A 204 -17.67 4.72 -4.98
N ARG A 205 -18.28 5.52 -4.11
CA ARG A 205 -18.18 5.33 -2.66
C ARG A 205 -19.14 4.26 -2.18
N LEU A 206 -18.65 3.24 -1.49
CA LEU A 206 -19.47 2.16 -0.95
C LEU A 206 -20.63 2.68 -0.08
N GLN A 207 -21.81 2.09 -0.26
CA GLN A 207 -22.96 2.30 0.63
C GLN A 207 -22.67 1.68 2.00
N LEU A 208 -23.04 2.38 3.08
CA LEU A 208 -22.89 1.93 4.46
C LEU A 208 -24.25 1.73 5.14
N TYR A 209 -24.26 0.85 6.14
CA TYR A 209 -25.45 0.51 6.92
C TYR A 209 -25.15 0.65 8.42
N PRO A 210 -24.94 1.90 8.94
CA PRO A 210 -24.63 2.13 10.34
C PRO A 210 -25.84 1.81 11.22
N THR A 211 -25.57 1.38 12.47
CA THR A 211 -26.57 1.26 13.55
C THR A 211 -26.58 2.48 14.47
N SER A 212 -25.53 3.30 14.41
CA SER A 212 -25.49 4.59 15.11
C SER A 212 -26.39 5.61 14.45
N VAL A 213 -26.80 6.62 15.19
CA VAL A 213 -27.52 7.77 14.63
C VAL A 213 -26.57 8.50 13.70
N THR A 214 -27.00 8.71 12.45
CA THR A 214 -26.23 9.51 11.49
C THR A 214 -26.13 10.94 11.99
N VAL A 215 -24.89 11.36 12.31
CA VAL A 215 -24.61 12.71 12.78
C VAL A 215 -24.42 13.62 11.58
N GLU A 216 -24.97 14.84 11.64
CA GLU A 216 -24.76 15.87 10.62
C GLU A 216 -23.25 16.11 10.42
N ARG A 217 -22.79 16.05 9.17
CA ARG A 217 -21.39 16.24 8.82
C ARG A 217 -21.14 17.70 8.43
N PHE A 218 -20.00 18.21 8.86
CA PHE A 218 -19.65 19.61 8.67
C PHE A 218 -19.34 19.97 7.20
N ASN A 219 -18.89 19.02 6.40
CA ASN A 219 -18.31 19.29 5.07
C ASN A 219 -19.01 18.60 3.90
N ASP A 220 -19.88 17.61 4.13
CA ASP A 220 -20.45 16.84 3.04
C ASP A 220 -21.77 16.16 3.43
N PHE A 221 -22.86 16.89 3.28
CA PHE A 221 -24.20 16.39 3.57
C PHE A 221 -24.68 15.30 2.61
N ASN A 222 -24.09 15.23 1.41
CA ASN A 222 -24.50 14.28 0.37
C ASN A 222 -23.84 12.89 0.53
N THR A 223 -22.93 12.74 1.46
CA THR A 223 -22.20 11.47 1.69
C THR A 223 -22.63 10.73 2.95
N ALA A 224 -23.74 11.11 3.57
CA ALA A 224 -24.33 10.32 4.65
C ALA A 224 -24.54 8.87 4.20
N ASN A 225 -24.13 7.91 5.05
CA ASN A 225 -24.15 6.47 4.76
C ASN A 225 -23.34 6.06 3.51
N ARG A 226 -22.28 6.79 3.22
CA ARG A 226 -21.26 6.45 2.23
C ARG A 226 -19.87 6.53 2.87
N VAL A 227 -18.92 5.74 2.39
CA VAL A 227 -17.53 5.79 2.89
C VAL A 227 -16.96 7.19 2.75
N THR A 228 -16.40 7.70 3.84
CA THR A 228 -15.80 9.04 3.91
C THR A 228 -14.56 9.10 4.78
N SER A 229 -14.28 8.04 5.56
CA SER A 229 -13.18 8.00 6.52
C SER A 229 -12.58 6.59 6.66
N THR A 230 -12.61 5.80 5.58
CA THR A 230 -12.05 4.44 5.65
C THR A 230 -10.59 4.46 6.01
N CYS A 231 -10.20 3.57 6.91
CA CYS A 231 -8.84 3.49 7.45
C CYS A 231 -8.50 2.08 7.92
N GLY A 232 -7.26 1.85 8.28
CA GLY A 232 -6.74 0.69 9.00
C GLY A 232 -7.18 -0.67 8.50
N THR A 233 -7.18 -0.84 7.18
CA THR A 233 -7.57 -2.10 6.53
C THR A 233 -6.64 -3.24 6.90
N GLY A 234 -7.21 -4.41 7.21
CA GLY A 234 -6.51 -5.67 7.40
C GLY A 234 -7.07 -6.78 6.52
N ILE A 235 -6.21 -7.62 5.98
CA ILE A 235 -6.62 -8.92 5.42
C ILE A 235 -6.57 -9.93 6.56
N TYR A 236 -7.67 -10.66 6.77
CA TYR A 236 -7.70 -11.70 7.79
C TYR A 236 -6.98 -12.96 7.28
N ARG A 237 -5.97 -13.41 8.04
CA ARG A 237 -4.99 -14.40 7.59
C ARG A 237 -4.95 -15.63 8.50
N ASP A 238 -6.14 -16.08 8.96
CA ASP A 238 -6.32 -17.31 9.73
C ASP A 238 -7.67 -17.92 9.41
N THR A 239 -7.84 -19.19 9.75
CA THR A 239 -9.13 -19.91 9.65
C THR A 239 -9.85 -20.02 10.99
N TRP A 240 -9.29 -19.44 12.06
CA TRP A 240 -9.79 -19.59 13.43
C TRP A 240 -11.21 -19.01 13.63
N LEU A 241 -11.54 -17.87 12.97
CA LEU A 241 -12.90 -17.33 12.98
C LEU A 241 -13.87 -18.14 12.10
N GLY A 242 -13.36 -18.88 11.14
CA GLY A 242 -14.08 -19.65 10.14
C GLY A 242 -13.37 -19.53 8.78
N GLU A 243 -13.46 -20.59 7.97
CA GLU A 243 -12.87 -20.64 6.62
C GLU A 243 -13.40 -19.50 5.73
N GLU A 244 -14.66 -19.12 5.91
CA GLU A 244 -15.32 -18.05 5.14
C GLU A 244 -14.75 -16.64 5.40
N PHE A 245 -13.92 -16.46 6.43
CA PHE A 245 -13.27 -15.20 6.74
C PHE A 245 -11.84 -15.12 6.22
N TYR A 246 -11.22 -16.26 5.93
CA TYR A 246 -9.85 -16.30 5.43
C TYR A 246 -9.70 -15.51 4.12
N GLY A 247 -8.71 -14.64 4.06
CA GLY A 247 -8.44 -13.80 2.90
C GLY A 247 -9.38 -12.62 2.70
N ASN A 248 -10.38 -12.41 3.57
CA ASN A 248 -11.28 -11.27 3.47
C ASN A 248 -10.62 -9.99 3.99
N ALA A 249 -11.00 -8.86 3.41
CA ALA A 249 -10.58 -7.54 3.88
C ALA A 249 -11.57 -7.00 4.92
N PHE A 250 -11.03 -6.50 6.03
CA PHE A 250 -11.77 -5.80 7.09
C PHE A 250 -11.30 -4.35 7.12
N ILE A 251 -12.24 -3.41 6.93
CA ILE A 251 -11.95 -2.00 6.69
C ILE A 251 -12.70 -1.18 7.74
N CYS A 252 -11.95 -0.42 8.54
CA CYS A 252 -12.52 0.45 9.56
C CYS A 252 -13.11 1.72 8.91
N GLU A 253 -14.25 2.18 9.44
CA GLU A 253 -14.91 3.43 9.07
C GLU A 253 -15.38 4.17 10.33
N PRO A 254 -14.50 4.98 10.93
CA PRO A 254 -14.73 5.55 12.26
C PRO A 254 -15.85 6.60 12.31
N VAL A 255 -16.18 7.28 11.22
CA VAL A 255 -17.23 8.30 11.24
C VAL A 255 -18.62 7.67 11.37
N HIS A 256 -18.82 6.50 10.74
CA HIS A 256 -20.09 5.76 10.81
C HIS A 256 -20.09 4.63 11.85
N ASN A 257 -19.03 4.54 12.69
CA ASN A 257 -18.93 3.61 13.82
C ASN A 257 -19.04 2.13 13.43
N LEU A 258 -18.28 1.73 12.40
CA LEU A 258 -18.44 0.38 11.83
C LEU A 258 -17.14 -0.17 11.21
N VAL A 259 -17.15 -1.48 10.94
CA VAL A 259 -16.14 -2.21 10.18
C VAL A 259 -16.82 -2.93 9.03
N ILE A 260 -16.36 -2.66 7.81
CA ILE A 260 -16.83 -3.26 6.56
C ILE A 260 -16.06 -4.57 6.34
N ARG A 261 -16.73 -5.63 5.89
CA ARG A 261 -16.09 -6.82 5.34
C ARG A 261 -16.26 -6.86 3.82
N GLN A 262 -15.15 -7.14 3.12
CA GLN A 262 -15.12 -7.37 1.68
C GLN A 262 -14.53 -8.75 1.39
N VAL A 263 -15.30 -9.60 0.74
CA VAL A 263 -14.87 -10.93 0.27
C VAL A 263 -14.14 -10.75 -1.05
N LEU A 264 -12.85 -11.09 -1.07
CA LEU A 264 -11.98 -10.94 -2.22
C LEU A 264 -12.11 -12.13 -3.18
N SER A 265 -12.14 -11.85 -4.47
CA SER A 265 -12.08 -12.85 -5.54
C SER A 265 -10.99 -12.47 -6.54
N ALA A 266 -10.15 -13.44 -6.92
CA ALA A 266 -9.11 -13.20 -7.93
C ALA A 266 -9.74 -12.81 -9.28
N ASN A 267 -9.17 -11.79 -9.94
CA ASN A 267 -9.60 -11.29 -11.24
C ASN A 267 -8.36 -10.93 -12.10
N GLY A 268 -7.85 -11.90 -12.83
CA GLY A 268 -6.62 -11.75 -13.62
C GLY A 268 -5.43 -11.36 -12.75
N LEU A 269 -4.83 -10.20 -13.01
CA LEU A 269 -3.71 -9.64 -12.22
C LEU A 269 -4.14 -8.98 -10.91
N THR A 270 -5.44 -8.82 -10.68
CA THR A 270 -5.99 -8.08 -9.55
C THR A 270 -7.12 -8.86 -8.87
N PHE A 271 -7.97 -8.16 -8.15
CA PHE A 271 -9.11 -8.70 -7.43
C PHE A 271 -10.37 -7.90 -7.74
N SER A 272 -11.53 -8.54 -7.58
CA SER A 272 -12.80 -7.88 -7.28
C SER A 272 -13.23 -8.20 -5.86
N SER A 273 -14.17 -7.45 -5.30
CA SER A 273 -14.73 -7.75 -4.00
C SER A 273 -16.20 -7.38 -3.89
N ARG A 274 -16.88 -8.13 -3.03
CA ARG A 274 -18.29 -7.92 -2.68
C ARG A 274 -18.49 -8.09 -1.18
N ARG A 275 -19.62 -7.66 -0.68
CA ARG A 275 -20.04 -7.92 0.71
C ARG A 275 -20.17 -9.41 0.98
N GLY A 276 -20.00 -9.82 2.23
CA GLY A 276 -20.27 -11.18 2.65
C GLY A 276 -21.74 -11.57 2.48
N SER A 277 -22.02 -12.85 2.32
CA SER A 277 -23.39 -13.35 2.29
C SER A 277 -24.14 -13.00 3.58
N GLY A 278 -25.34 -12.45 3.44
CA GLY A 278 -26.15 -11.95 4.55
C GLY A 278 -25.70 -10.58 5.10
N GLU A 279 -24.73 -9.91 4.44
CA GLU A 279 -24.25 -8.57 4.77
C GLU A 279 -24.61 -7.52 3.69
N GLU A 280 -25.53 -7.84 2.78
CA GLU A 280 -25.90 -6.97 1.66
C GLU A 280 -26.47 -5.62 2.12
N ARG A 281 -27.14 -5.60 3.28
CA ARG A 281 -27.77 -4.42 3.89
C ARG A 281 -27.42 -4.23 5.36
N ARG A 282 -26.28 -4.72 5.80
CA ARG A 282 -25.72 -4.53 7.14
C ARG A 282 -24.20 -4.60 7.08
N GLU A 283 -23.55 -4.14 8.14
CA GLU A 283 -22.11 -4.22 8.26
C GLU A 283 -21.67 -5.48 9.06
N PHE A 284 -20.42 -5.90 8.85
CA PHE A 284 -19.84 -6.99 9.63
C PHE A 284 -19.84 -6.66 11.13
N LEU A 285 -19.41 -5.45 11.48
CA LEU A 285 -19.46 -4.92 12.83
C LEU A 285 -19.96 -3.48 12.78
N SER A 286 -20.92 -3.12 13.62
CA SER A 286 -21.34 -1.74 13.82
C SER A 286 -21.74 -1.51 15.28
N SER A 287 -21.63 -0.28 15.74
CA SER A 287 -21.99 0.13 17.09
C SER A 287 -23.07 1.22 17.05
N SER A 288 -24.03 1.16 17.98
CA SER A 288 -24.96 2.27 18.23
C SER A 288 -24.31 3.41 19.04
N ASP A 289 -23.13 3.17 19.61
CA ASP A 289 -22.34 4.18 20.33
C ASP A 289 -21.55 5.03 19.34
N ASN A 290 -21.93 6.31 19.24
CA ASN A 290 -21.26 7.27 18.33
C ASN A 290 -19.81 7.60 18.72
N TRP A 291 -19.34 7.14 19.89
CA TRP A 291 -17.95 7.29 20.32
C TRP A 291 -17.06 6.14 19.86
N PHE A 292 -17.65 5.03 19.38
CA PHE A 292 -16.89 3.95 18.76
C PHE A 292 -16.21 4.45 17.49
N ARG A 293 -14.86 4.46 17.46
CA ARG A 293 -14.03 4.95 16.36
C ARG A 293 -13.01 3.91 15.97
N PRO A 294 -13.42 2.86 15.24
CA PRO A 294 -12.48 1.82 14.83
C PRO A 294 -11.46 2.41 13.85
N VAL A 295 -10.18 2.19 14.12
CA VAL A 295 -9.07 2.77 13.32
C VAL A 295 -8.12 1.73 12.75
N THR A 296 -8.16 0.48 13.21
CA THR A 296 -7.34 -0.61 12.66
C THR A 296 -8.04 -1.94 12.89
N ALA A 297 -8.08 -2.77 11.85
CA ALA A 297 -8.46 -4.18 11.92
C ALA A 297 -7.22 -5.05 11.61
N LYS A 298 -6.91 -6.05 12.45
CA LYS A 298 -5.72 -6.87 12.31
C LYS A 298 -5.94 -8.29 12.80
N THR A 299 -5.45 -9.29 12.05
CA THR A 299 -5.33 -10.67 12.55
C THR A 299 -4.39 -10.70 13.74
N GLY A 300 -4.80 -11.29 14.85
CA GLY A 300 -3.91 -11.56 15.98
C GLY A 300 -3.16 -12.87 15.81
N PRO A 301 -2.02 -13.05 16.48
CA PRO A 301 -1.27 -14.30 16.42
C PRO A 301 -1.98 -15.48 17.13
N ASP A 302 -3.09 -15.20 17.83
CA ASP A 302 -3.99 -16.17 18.47
C ASP A 302 -5.20 -16.54 17.60
N GLY A 303 -5.28 -16.02 16.38
CA GLY A 303 -6.36 -16.24 15.42
C GLY A 303 -7.54 -15.26 15.52
N ALA A 304 -7.66 -14.50 16.59
CA ALA A 304 -8.73 -13.51 16.72
C ALA A 304 -8.54 -12.32 15.76
N LEU A 305 -9.63 -11.62 15.44
CA LEU A 305 -9.58 -10.33 14.76
C LEU A 305 -9.57 -9.21 15.81
N TYR A 306 -8.51 -8.42 15.82
CA TYR A 306 -8.35 -7.28 16.72
C TYR A 306 -8.83 -6.00 16.05
N ILE A 307 -9.68 -5.24 16.74
CA ILE A 307 -10.17 -3.93 16.31
C ILE A 307 -9.71 -2.89 17.33
N VAL A 308 -8.89 -1.96 16.88
CA VAL A 308 -8.43 -0.82 17.68
C VAL A 308 -9.48 0.28 17.60
N ASP A 309 -9.98 0.71 18.75
CA ASP A 309 -10.98 1.77 18.88
C ASP A 309 -10.35 2.99 19.57
N MET A 310 -10.24 4.10 18.86
CA MET A 310 -9.73 5.34 19.39
C MET A 310 -10.68 5.96 20.45
N TYR A 311 -11.97 5.62 20.38
CA TYR A 311 -13.05 6.04 21.25
C TYR A 311 -13.09 7.54 21.53
N ARG A 312 -13.56 8.31 20.58
CA ARG A 312 -13.63 9.78 20.63
C ARG A 312 -15.02 10.27 20.27
N HIS A 313 -15.50 11.28 20.97
CA HIS A 313 -16.71 11.99 20.59
C HIS A 313 -16.51 12.65 19.20
N VAL A 314 -15.43 13.40 19.02
CA VAL A 314 -15.08 14.06 17.77
C VAL A 314 -13.85 13.37 17.18
N ILE A 315 -13.99 12.79 15.98
CA ILE A 315 -12.89 12.17 15.23
C ILE A 315 -12.32 13.11 14.17
N GLU A 316 -13.13 14.04 13.65
CA GLU A 316 -12.68 15.01 12.65
C GLU A 316 -11.56 15.90 13.19
N HIS A 317 -10.52 16.15 12.39
CA HIS A 317 -9.52 17.14 12.75
C HIS A 317 -10.14 18.55 12.75
N PRO A 318 -9.82 19.41 13.74
CA PRO A 318 -10.42 20.74 13.87
C PRO A 318 -10.29 21.65 12.63
N GLU A 319 -9.30 21.40 11.77
CA GLU A 319 -9.13 22.10 10.50
C GLU A 319 -10.37 21.99 9.61
N TRP A 320 -11.06 20.86 9.66
CA TRP A 320 -12.26 20.56 8.86
C TRP A 320 -13.57 20.91 9.56
N ILE A 321 -13.51 21.32 10.83
CA ILE A 321 -14.70 21.71 11.61
C ILE A 321 -14.85 23.23 11.56
N PRO A 322 -16.01 23.78 11.10
CA PRO A 322 -16.25 25.22 11.12
C PRO A 322 -16.07 25.81 12.54
N LYS A 323 -15.41 26.95 12.65
CA LYS A 323 -15.05 27.59 13.94
C LYS A 323 -16.23 27.73 14.92
N ARG A 324 -17.42 28.02 14.41
CA ARG A 324 -18.66 28.13 15.22
C ARG A 324 -19.02 26.82 15.93
N TRP A 325 -18.69 25.67 15.32
CA TRP A 325 -18.92 24.36 15.90
C TRP A 325 -17.81 23.97 16.85
N GLN A 326 -16.55 24.28 16.56
CA GLN A 326 -15.42 24.00 17.46
C GLN A 326 -15.65 24.61 18.87
N ALA A 327 -16.27 25.80 18.95
CA ALA A 327 -16.55 26.45 20.21
C ALA A 327 -17.60 25.71 21.09
N ARG A 328 -18.36 24.78 20.50
CA ARG A 328 -19.42 24.00 21.17
C ARG A 328 -19.01 22.56 21.45
N LEU A 329 -17.88 22.11 20.92
CA LEU A 329 -17.42 20.73 21.01
C LEU A 329 -16.23 20.63 21.94
N ASN A 330 -16.23 19.59 22.80
CA ASN A 330 -15.01 19.17 23.46
C ASN A 330 -14.22 18.26 22.50
N LEU A 331 -13.25 18.85 21.80
CA LEU A 331 -12.43 18.16 20.79
C LEU A 331 -11.52 17.05 21.35
N ARG A 332 -11.33 17.02 22.67
CA ARG A 332 -10.52 16.00 23.37
C ARG A 332 -11.37 14.97 24.12
N ALA A 333 -12.69 15.08 24.10
CA ALA A 333 -13.57 14.14 24.80
C ALA A 333 -13.28 12.69 24.38
N GLY A 334 -12.89 11.85 25.37
CA GLY A 334 -12.49 10.46 25.17
C GLY A 334 -10.98 10.25 25.02
N GLU A 335 -10.14 11.26 25.25
CA GLU A 335 -8.68 11.14 25.10
C GLU A 335 -8.00 10.11 26.01
N ASP A 336 -8.69 9.67 27.06
CA ASP A 336 -8.29 8.67 28.03
C ASP A 336 -9.03 7.32 27.89
N LYS A 337 -9.79 7.13 26.79
CA LYS A 337 -10.78 6.05 26.65
C LYS A 337 -10.48 5.05 25.54
N GLY A 338 -9.35 5.11 24.88
CA GLY A 338 -8.97 4.15 23.84
C GLY A 338 -9.09 2.70 24.33
N ARG A 339 -9.47 1.79 23.43
CA ARG A 339 -9.64 0.37 23.74
C ARG A 339 -9.33 -0.51 22.52
N ILE A 340 -9.14 -1.79 22.78
CA ILE A 340 -8.92 -2.80 21.74
C ILE A 340 -9.92 -3.92 21.97
N TYR A 341 -10.75 -4.19 20.95
CA TYR A 341 -11.65 -5.33 20.95
C TYR A 341 -10.97 -6.53 20.29
N ARG A 342 -11.23 -7.69 20.83
CA ARG A 342 -10.83 -8.98 20.28
C ARG A 342 -12.07 -9.77 19.88
N LEU A 343 -12.29 -9.94 18.58
CA LEU A 343 -13.41 -10.71 18.07
C LEU A 343 -13.02 -12.17 18.07
N VAL A 344 -13.84 -12.97 18.73
CA VAL A 344 -13.59 -14.39 18.94
C VAL A 344 -14.79 -15.23 18.51
N ARG A 345 -14.54 -16.46 18.08
CA ARG A 345 -15.60 -17.43 17.79
C ARG A 345 -16.08 -18.07 19.10
N PRO A 346 -17.38 -18.01 19.42
CA PRO A 346 -17.91 -18.64 20.63
C PRO A 346 -17.59 -20.14 20.69
N GLY A 347 -17.13 -20.62 21.86
CA GLY A 347 -16.84 -22.03 22.10
C GLY A 347 -15.53 -22.54 21.49
N VAL A 348 -14.75 -21.72 20.78
CA VAL A 348 -13.45 -22.10 20.25
C VAL A 348 -12.36 -21.67 21.20
N LYS A 349 -11.47 -22.61 21.57
CA LYS A 349 -10.33 -22.29 22.44
C LYS A 349 -9.39 -21.34 21.77
N ARG A 350 -8.89 -20.34 22.52
CA ARG A 350 -7.87 -19.40 22.08
C ARG A 350 -6.61 -20.12 21.56
N GLY A 351 -6.05 -19.65 20.45
CA GLY A 351 -4.74 -20.06 20.00
C GLY A 351 -3.65 -19.67 20.99
N THR A 352 -2.66 -20.52 21.18
CA THR A 352 -1.52 -20.22 22.04
C THR A 352 -0.52 -19.35 21.30
N ILE A 353 -0.08 -18.25 21.91
CA ILE A 353 0.97 -17.41 21.37
C ILE A 353 2.31 -17.86 21.97
N PRO A 354 3.19 -18.49 21.19
CA PRO A 354 4.45 -18.97 21.72
C PRO A 354 5.43 -17.81 22.01
N ARG A 355 6.30 -18.00 23.00
CA ARG A 355 7.43 -17.10 23.30
C ARG A 355 8.54 -17.38 22.28
N LEU A 356 8.42 -16.80 21.07
CA LEU A 356 9.32 -17.05 19.94
C LEU A 356 10.78 -16.80 20.29
N ASP A 357 11.05 -15.79 21.10
CA ASP A 357 12.37 -15.41 21.62
C ASP A 357 13.02 -16.50 22.49
N LYS A 358 12.24 -17.44 23.04
CA LYS A 358 12.68 -18.52 23.91
C LYS A 358 12.70 -19.88 23.21
N LEU A 359 12.18 -19.97 22.00
CA LEU A 359 12.16 -21.24 21.28
C LEU A 359 13.55 -21.61 20.75
N GLU A 360 13.88 -22.89 20.85
CA GLU A 360 15.01 -23.46 20.13
C GLU A 360 14.76 -23.47 18.62
N THR A 361 15.83 -23.52 17.82
CA THR A 361 15.79 -23.46 16.34
C THR A 361 14.76 -24.41 15.74
N GLY A 362 14.74 -25.69 16.16
CA GLY A 362 13.79 -26.68 15.63
C GLY A 362 12.32 -26.35 15.92
N LYS A 363 12.02 -25.87 17.14
CA LYS A 363 10.67 -25.45 17.52
C LYS A 363 10.25 -24.18 16.82
N LEU A 364 11.18 -23.23 16.61
CA LEU A 364 10.90 -22.02 15.85
C LEU A 364 10.56 -22.33 14.40
N VAL A 365 11.27 -23.29 13.77
CA VAL A 365 10.93 -23.76 12.41
C VAL A 365 9.56 -24.43 12.37
N TYR A 366 9.19 -25.18 13.40
CA TYR A 366 7.85 -25.79 13.47
C TYR A 366 6.74 -24.73 13.43
N GLU A 367 6.92 -23.61 14.13
CA GLU A 367 5.93 -22.53 14.20
C GLU A 367 5.70 -21.82 12.83
N ILE A 368 6.63 -21.91 11.86
CA ILE A 368 6.38 -21.38 10.50
C ILE A 368 5.29 -22.18 9.77
N GLY A 369 4.99 -23.38 10.23
CA GLY A 369 3.91 -24.25 9.76
C GLY A 369 2.51 -23.81 10.21
N SER A 370 2.38 -22.76 11.01
CA SER A 370 1.08 -22.26 11.52
C SER A 370 0.12 -21.90 10.38
N SER A 371 -1.18 -22.16 10.58
CA SER A 371 -2.26 -21.62 9.72
C SER A 371 -2.34 -20.10 9.79
N ASN A 372 -1.94 -19.52 10.92
CA ASN A 372 -2.00 -18.09 11.19
C ASN A 372 -0.87 -17.32 10.47
N GLY A 373 -1.26 -16.48 9.51
CA GLY A 373 -0.29 -15.71 8.71
C GLY A 373 0.46 -14.63 9.51
N GLU A 374 -0.16 -14.05 10.55
CA GLU A 374 0.53 -13.08 11.42
C GLU A 374 1.59 -13.76 12.29
N LEU A 375 1.29 -14.95 12.81
CA LEU A 375 2.28 -15.75 13.55
C LEU A 375 3.44 -16.15 12.63
N ARG A 376 3.16 -16.59 11.40
CA ARG A 376 4.23 -16.87 10.41
C ARG A 376 5.12 -15.66 10.17
N ASP A 377 4.56 -14.44 10.08
CA ASP A 377 5.36 -13.21 9.94
C ASP A 377 6.25 -12.95 11.17
N MET A 378 5.71 -13.13 12.37
CA MET A 378 6.47 -12.98 13.61
C MET A 378 7.61 -14.01 13.70
N VAL A 379 7.35 -15.27 13.34
CA VAL A 379 8.37 -16.33 13.26
C VAL A 379 9.45 -15.98 12.26
N HIS A 380 9.06 -15.50 11.07
CA HIS A 380 10.00 -15.08 10.03
C HIS A 380 10.91 -13.94 10.51
N ILE A 381 10.33 -12.89 11.12
CA ILE A 381 11.09 -11.77 11.72
C ILE A 381 12.06 -12.29 12.79
N GLU A 382 11.62 -13.20 13.65
CA GLU A 382 12.47 -13.78 14.69
C GLU A 382 13.63 -14.57 14.08
N MET A 383 13.38 -15.39 13.04
CA MET A 383 14.44 -16.13 12.33
C MET A 383 15.48 -15.19 11.72
N MET A 384 15.04 -14.03 11.15
CA MET A 384 15.97 -13.04 10.60
C MET A 384 16.90 -12.42 11.64
N GLN A 385 16.55 -12.52 12.92
CA GLN A 385 17.32 -11.98 14.03
C GLN A 385 18.28 -13.00 14.66
N ARG A 386 18.10 -14.31 14.39
CA ARG A 386 18.91 -15.39 14.96
C ARG A 386 20.30 -15.44 14.34
N VAL A 387 21.26 -15.93 15.16
CA VAL A 387 22.66 -16.14 14.74
C VAL A 387 22.83 -17.48 13.99
N ASP A 388 22.10 -18.53 14.40
CA ASP A 388 22.14 -19.88 13.78
C ASP A 388 21.37 -19.89 12.44
N ARG A 389 21.95 -19.27 11.43
CA ARG A 389 21.35 -19.20 10.09
C ARG A 389 21.47 -20.52 9.31
N ASP A 390 22.50 -21.29 9.55
CA ASP A 390 22.75 -22.54 8.83
C ASP A 390 21.76 -23.62 9.23
N GLY A 391 21.51 -23.81 10.53
CA GLY A 391 20.51 -24.74 11.05
C GLY A 391 19.09 -24.38 10.63
N LEU A 392 18.75 -23.09 10.67
CA LEU A 392 17.47 -22.56 10.17
C LEU A 392 17.32 -22.81 8.66
N SER A 393 18.35 -22.49 7.85
CA SER A 393 18.32 -22.65 6.40
C SER A 393 18.17 -24.11 5.99
N PHE A 394 18.87 -25.02 6.65
CA PHE A 394 18.75 -26.45 6.40
C PHE A 394 17.32 -26.95 6.58
N SER A 395 16.71 -26.62 7.70
CA SER A 395 15.34 -27.03 8.03
C SER A 395 14.30 -26.38 7.11
N LEU A 396 14.44 -25.08 6.80
CA LEU A 396 13.52 -24.36 5.94
C LEU A 396 13.55 -24.83 4.48
N ARG A 397 14.68 -25.34 3.97
CA ARG A 397 14.72 -25.97 2.65
C ARG A 397 13.74 -27.14 2.57
N SER A 398 13.69 -27.99 3.61
CA SER A 398 12.71 -29.07 3.69
C SER A 398 11.28 -28.54 3.76
N VAL A 399 11.01 -27.61 4.67
CA VAL A 399 9.65 -27.01 4.81
C VAL A 399 9.18 -26.40 3.50
N SER A 400 10.03 -25.62 2.81
CA SER A 400 9.70 -25.02 1.51
C SER A 400 9.41 -26.03 0.42
N ALA A 401 9.90 -27.28 0.59
CA ALA A 401 9.74 -28.36 -0.38
C ALA A 401 8.45 -29.16 -0.16
N VAL A 402 8.17 -29.53 1.09
CA VAL A 402 7.21 -30.59 1.40
C VAL A 402 6.02 -30.12 2.21
N ALA A 403 6.00 -28.89 2.73
CA ALA A 403 4.86 -28.41 3.49
C ALA A 403 3.57 -28.47 2.64
N GLU A 404 2.52 -29.04 3.18
CA GLU A 404 1.22 -29.17 2.50
C GLU A 404 0.65 -27.81 2.12
N SER A 405 0.69 -26.85 3.04
CA SER A 405 0.18 -25.49 2.82
C SER A 405 1.09 -24.68 1.89
N PRO A 406 0.58 -24.18 0.75
CA PRO A 406 1.34 -23.28 -0.12
C PRO A 406 1.80 -21.99 0.57
N ALA A 407 1.00 -21.44 1.48
CA ALA A 407 1.36 -20.24 2.25
C ALA A 407 2.58 -20.48 3.15
N VAL A 408 2.69 -21.68 3.72
CA VAL A 408 3.87 -22.09 4.50
C VAL A 408 5.10 -22.24 3.60
N ARG A 409 4.96 -22.86 2.40
CA ARG A 409 6.07 -22.97 1.43
C ARG A 409 6.59 -21.61 1.01
N ILE A 410 5.68 -20.66 0.72
CA ILE A 410 6.04 -19.28 0.37
C ILE A 410 6.79 -18.59 1.50
N GLN A 411 6.28 -18.71 2.74
CA GLN A 411 6.90 -18.07 3.90
C GLN A 411 8.29 -18.64 4.17
N ALA A 412 8.46 -19.96 4.07
CA ALA A 412 9.76 -20.62 4.21
C ALA A 412 10.76 -20.19 3.12
N LEU A 413 10.29 -20.07 1.86
CA LEU A 413 11.11 -19.53 0.76
C LEU A 413 11.54 -18.09 1.00
N ALA A 414 10.64 -17.24 1.49
CA ALA A 414 10.95 -15.86 1.81
C ALA A 414 11.96 -15.73 2.95
N ALA A 415 11.85 -16.56 3.98
CA ALA A 415 12.81 -16.62 5.08
C ALA A 415 14.19 -17.11 4.60
N LEU A 416 14.23 -18.18 3.80
CA LEU A 416 15.47 -18.67 3.18
C LEU A 416 16.18 -17.61 2.36
N ASP A 417 15.42 -16.88 1.53
CA ASP A 417 15.95 -15.79 0.72
C ASP A 417 16.56 -14.68 1.58
N GLY A 418 15.85 -14.26 2.63
CA GLY A 418 16.34 -13.24 3.56
C GLY A 418 17.60 -13.62 4.33
N MET A 419 17.83 -14.91 4.54
CA MET A 419 19.03 -15.45 5.19
C MET A 419 20.17 -15.78 4.23
N GLY A 420 19.94 -15.67 2.89
CA GLY A 420 20.92 -16.12 1.89
C GLY A 420 21.04 -17.64 1.79
N GLY A 421 20.02 -18.38 2.25
CA GLY A 421 20.02 -19.83 2.34
C GLY A 421 19.53 -20.57 1.07
N ILE A 422 19.24 -19.84 -0.01
CA ILE A 422 18.79 -20.43 -1.27
C ILE A 422 19.93 -21.16 -1.96
N MET A 423 19.68 -22.40 -2.38
CA MET A 423 20.61 -23.23 -3.14
C MET A 423 19.95 -23.68 -4.44
N GLU A 424 20.60 -23.45 -5.57
CA GLU A 424 20.03 -23.60 -6.90
C GLU A 424 19.40 -24.98 -7.18
N PRO A 425 20.04 -26.14 -6.98
CA PRO A 425 19.43 -27.40 -7.41
C PRO A 425 18.06 -27.66 -6.79
N GLY A 426 17.93 -27.46 -5.48
CA GLY A 426 16.65 -27.63 -4.78
C GLY A 426 15.65 -26.52 -5.04
N PHE A 427 16.12 -25.33 -5.39
CA PHE A 427 15.26 -24.17 -5.65
C PHE A 427 14.53 -24.29 -6.99
N LEU A 428 15.14 -24.85 -8.04
CA LEU A 428 14.53 -24.92 -9.38
C LEU A 428 13.16 -25.62 -9.35
N HIS A 429 12.98 -26.63 -8.49
CA HIS A 429 11.69 -27.29 -8.31
C HIS A 429 10.58 -26.35 -7.79
N ARG A 430 10.94 -25.20 -7.19
CA ARG A 430 9.94 -24.21 -6.73
C ARG A 430 9.35 -23.42 -7.90
N LEU A 431 10.06 -23.32 -9.01
CA LEU A 431 9.55 -22.76 -10.26
C LEU A 431 8.52 -23.68 -10.93
N GLU A 432 8.44 -24.95 -10.53
CA GLU A 432 7.50 -25.96 -11.02
C GLU A 432 6.46 -26.36 -9.96
N ASP A 433 6.36 -25.61 -8.84
CA ASP A 433 5.42 -25.90 -7.76
C ASP A 433 3.97 -25.92 -8.30
N PRO A 434 3.09 -26.83 -7.86
CA PRO A 434 1.71 -26.90 -8.31
C PRO A 434 0.92 -25.61 -8.03
N HIS A 435 1.26 -24.85 -6.98
CA HIS A 435 0.57 -23.64 -6.61
C HIS A 435 1.19 -22.41 -7.30
N PRO A 436 0.42 -21.59 -8.04
CA PRO A 436 0.95 -20.47 -8.82
C PRO A 436 1.65 -19.41 -7.96
N ASP A 437 1.17 -19.15 -6.76
CA ASP A 437 1.79 -18.13 -5.91
C ASP A 437 3.15 -18.58 -5.35
N VAL A 438 3.40 -19.90 -5.21
CA VAL A 438 4.74 -20.42 -4.89
C VAL A 438 5.67 -20.20 -6.08
N ARG A 439 5.22 -20.53 -7.32
CA ARG A 439 5.99 -20.25 -8.55
C ARG A 439 6.29 -18.76 -8.69
N ARG A 440 5.29 -17.90 -8.42
CA ARG A 440 5.45 -16.44 -8.45
C ARG A 440 6.49 -15.94 -7.45
N GLN A 441 6.51 -16.47 -6.24
CA GLN A 441 7.53 -16.13 -5.24
C GLN A 441 8.91 -16.66 -5.66
N ALA A 442 9.00 -17.86 -6.23
CA ALA A 442 10.24 -18.41 -6.75
C ALA A 442 10.81 -17.54 -7.89
N VAL A 443 9.97 -17.10 -8.84
CA VAL A 443 10.38 -16.16 -9.90
C VAL A 443 10.98 -14.87 -9.32
N ARG A 444 10.39 -14.33 -8.25
CA ARG A 444 10.92 -13.13 -7.58
C ARG A 444 12.28 -13.39 -6.90
N ILE A 445 12.47 -14.56 -6.31
CA ILE A 445 13.74 -14.97 -5.71
C ILE A 445 14.81 -15.19 -6.78
N ALA A 446 14.45 -15.69 -7.96
CA ALA A 446 15.35 -15.91 -9.09
C ALA A 446 16.11 -14.64 -9.52
N GLU A 447 15.59 -13.45 -9.22
CA GLU A 447 16.28 -12.17 -9.46
C GLU A 447 17.66 -12.03 -8.79
N ARG A 448 17.92 -12.85 -7.77
CA ARG A 448 19.12 -12.79 -6.93
C ARG A 448 20.00 -14.04 -7.05
N ILE A 449 19.60 -14.97 -7.88
CA ILE A 449 20.35 -16.21 -8.13
C ILE A 449 21.17 -16.03 -9.42
N PRO A 450 22.41 -16.54 -9.49
CA PRO A 450 23.20 -16.51 -10.72
C PRO A 450 22.43 -17.12 -11.91
N ALA A 451 22.50 -16.48 -13.06
CA ALA A 451 21.78 -16.88 -14.28
C ALA A 451 22.42 -18.11 -14.94
N THR A 452 22.24 -19.28 -14.35
CA THR A 452 22.72 -20.54 -14.93
C THR A 452 21.83 -20.99 -16.09
N PRO A 453 22.34 -21.84 -17.01
CA PRO A 453 21.51 -22.41 -18.08
C PRO A 453 20.29 -23.16 -17.53
N ALA A 454 20.41 -23.85 -16.39
CA ALA A 454 19.31 -24.58 -15.77
C ALA A 454 18.21 -23.62 -15.25
N LEU A 455 18.59 -22.52 -14.59
CA LEU A 455 17.66 -21.48 -14.16
C LEU A 455 16.94 -20.84 -15.36
N LEU A 456 17.70 -20.47 -16.42
CA LEU A 456 17.10 -19.85 -17.61
C LEU A 456 16.13 -20.80 -18.32
N GLN A 457 16.45 -22.11 -18.38
CA GLN A 457 15.54 -23.11 -18.94
C GLN A 457 14.28 -23.26 -18.10
N ALA A 458 14.38 -23.24 -16.78
CA ALA A 458 13.21 -23.28 -15.87
C ALA A 458 12.34 -22.01 -16.04
N LEU A 459 12.95 -20.82 -16.13
CA LEU A 459 12.22 -19.56 -16.37
C LEU A 459 11.57 -19.53 -17.75
N ALA A 460 12.19 -20.11 -18.78
CA ALA A 460 11.63 -20.19 -20.14
C ALA A 460 10.29 -20.94 -20.16
N LYS A 461 10.13 -22.01 -19.38
CA LYS A 461 8.86 -22.75 -19.27
C LYS A 461 7.72 -21.87 -18.76
N LEU A 462 8.03 -20.90 -17.89
CA LEU A 462 7.04 -20.01 -17.27
C LEU A 462 6.53 -18.91 -18.20
N LEU A 463 7.08 -18.76 -19.42
CA LEU A 463 6.49 -17.90 -20.45
C LEU A 463 5.09 -18.36 -20.85
N ASP A 464 4.81 -19.65 -20.72
CA ASP A 464 3.54 -20.29 -21.01
C ASP A 464 2.79 -20.75 -19.74
N ASP A 465 3.17 -20.21 -18.57
CA ASP A 465 2.48 -20.54 -17.31
C ASP A 465 0.98 -20.22 -17.44
N PRO A 466 0.08 -21.12 -17.00
CA PRO A 466 -1.36 -20.88 -17.11
C PRO A 466 -1.82 -19.68 -16.27
N ASP A 467 -1.12 -19.37 -15.17
CA ASP A 467 -1.46 -18.23 -14.31
C ASP A 467 -0.81 -16.93 -14.81
N VAL A 468 -1.62 -15.97 -15.19
CA VAL A 468 -1.18 -14.67 -15.70
C VAL A 468 -0.33 -13.88 -14.67
N ARG A 469 -0.52 -14.12 -13.36
CA ARG A 469 0.27 -13.46 -12.29
C ARG A 469 1.71 -13.99 -12.26
N VAL A 470 1.90 -15.27 -12.59
CA VAL A 470 3.25 -15.87 -12.73
C VAL A 470 3.94 -15.28 -13.95
N ARG A 471 3.27 -15.24 -15.12
CA ARG A 471 3.84 -14.63 -16.33
C ARG A 471 4.20 -13.16 -16.12
N HIS A 472 3.30 -12.38 -15.50
CA HIS A 472 3.55 -10.96 -15.19
C HIS A 472 4.76 -10.79 -14.25
N GLN A 473 4.88 -11.63 -13.21
CA GLN A 473 6.05 -11.59 -12.33
C GLN A 473 7.33 -11.98 -13.10
N LEU A 474 7.26 -12.97 -13.98
CA LEU A 474 8.40 -13.34 -14.83
C LEU A 474 8.88 -12.15 -15.66
N TYR A 475 7.96 -11.46 -16.34
CA TYR A 475 8.29 -10.30 -17.17
C TYR A 475 8.96 -9.19 -16.38
N THR A 476 8.47 -8.91 -15.16
CA THR A 476 9.08 -7.90 -14.29
C THR A 476 10.41 -8.36 -13.69
N SER A 477 10.58 -9.64 -13.40
CA SER A 477 11.79 -10.17 -12.76
C SER A 477 12.95 -10.37 -13.72
N LEU A 478 12.69 -10.71 -14.99
CA LEU A 478 13.74 -10.93 -16.01
C LEU A 478 14.67 -9.72 -16.19
N GLY A 479 14.17 -8.50 -15.96
CA GLY A 479 14.99 -7.28 -16.02
C GLY A 479 16.02 -7.15 -14.90
N ASN A 480 15.95 -7.98 -13.85
CA ASN A 480 16.94 -8.10 -12.77
C ASN A 480 17.85 -9.30 -12.93
N VAL A 481 17.60 -10.19 -13.89
CA VAL A 481 18.47 -11.33 -14.22
C VAL A 481 19.47 -10.88 -15.27
N ASP A 482 20.69 -10.57 -14.84
CA ASP A 482 21.76 -10.05 -15.73
C ASP A 482 22.35 -11.18 -16.59
N SER A 483 21.74 -11.40 -17.76
CA SER A 483 22.14 -12.48 -18.68
C SER A 483 21.58 -12.25 -20.09
N PRO A 484 22.37 -12.54 -21.15
CA PRO A 484 21.86 -12.56 -22.53
C PRO A 484 20.68 -13.53 -22.73
N GLY A 485 20.64 -14.63 -21.94
CA GLY A 485 19.52 -15.56 -21.96
C GLY A 485 18.25 -14.95 -21.41
N ALA A 486 18.32 -14.13 -20.37
CA ALA A 486 17.14 -13.39 -19.86
C ALA A 486 16.63 -12.36 -20.87
N GLU A 487 17.52 -11.68 -21.59
CA GLU A 487 17.14 -10.77 -22.67
C GLU A 487 16.43 -11.51 -23.83
N ALA A 488 16.90 -12.71 -24.19
CA ALA A 488 16.25 -13.55 -25.21
C ALA A 488 14.83 -13.97 -24.75
N LEU A 489 14.64 -14.27 -23.47
CA LEU A 489 13.32 -14.56 -22.90
C LEU A 489 12.39 -13.33 -22.94
N LEU A 490 12.92 -12.12 -22.69
CA LEU A 490 12.15 -10.87 -22.82
C LEU A 490 11.76 -10.59 -24.27
N GLU A 491 12.65 -10.84 -25.25
CA GLU A 491 12.31 -10.72 -26.66
C GLU A 491 11.16 -11.68 -27.03
N LEU A 492 11.25 -12.94 -26.61
CA LEU A 492 10.19 -13.93 -26.83
C LEU A 492 8.88 -13.51 -26.13
N ALA A 493 8.94 -12.96 -24.93
CA ALA A 493 7.79 -12.44 -24.21
C ALA A 493 7.12 -11.27 -24.97
N CYS A 494 7.90 -10.36 -25.57
CA CYS A 494 7.37 -9.29 -26.42
C CYS A 494 6.59 -9.84 -27.62
N ARG A 495 7.08 -10.91 -28.25
CA ARG A 495 6.40 -11.54 -29.40
C ARG A 495 5.13 -12.32 -29.01
N LYS A 496 5.06 -12.79 -27.77
CA LYS A 496 3.89 -13.49 -27.19
C LYS A 496 2.86 -12.53 -26.59
N TYR A 497 3.15 -11.22 -26.51
CA TYR A 497 2.25 -10.26 -25.88
C TYR A 497 1.00 -10.02 -26.74
N GLU A 498 -0.16 -10.18 -26.13
CA GLU A 498 -1.46 -9.96 -26.74
C GLU A 498 -2.22 -8.83 -26.03
N VAL A 499 -2.63 -7.80 -26.77
CA VAL A 499 -3.37 -6.64 -26.25
C VAL A 499 -4.69 -7.04 -25.62
N ALA A 500 -5.40 -8.00 -26.22
CA ALA A 500 -6.70 -8.47 -25.74
C ALA A 500 -6.66 -9.06 -24.31
N SER A 501 -5.50 -9.58 -23.90
CA SER A 501 -5.28 -10.13 -22.55
C SER A 501 -4.88 -9.09 -21.51
N ASP A 502 -4.69 -7.81 -21.91
CA ASP A 502 -4.16 -6.74 -21.05
C ASP A 502 -5.00 -5.44 -21.14
N PRO A 503 -6.28 -5.46 -20.74
CA PRO A 503 -7.17 -4.31 -20.88
C PRO A 503 -6.72 -3.07 -20.10
N HIS A 504 -5.82 -3.24 -19.14
CA HIS A 504 -5.31 -2.16 -18.30
C HIS A 504 -3.87 -1.74 -18.64
N GLY A 505 -3.21 -2.43 -19.56
CA GLY A 505 -1.80 -2.19 -19.91
C GLY A 505 -0.79 -2.63 -18.85
N TRP A 506 -1.20 -3.42 -17.84
CA TRP A 506 -0.32 -3.83 -16.75
C TRP A 506 0.70 -4.89 -17.16
N ILE A 507 0.30 -5.84 -18.03
CA ILE A 507 1.22 -6.86 -18.56
C ILE A 507 2.30 -6.16 -19.39
N ARG A 508 1.90 -5.25 -20.28
CA ARG A 508 2.80 -4.45 -21.09
C ARG A 508 3.75 -3.61 -20.23
N ALA A 509 3.23 -2.92 -19.22
CA ALA A 509 4.06 -2.12 -18.32
C ALA A 509 5.07 -2.98 -17.56
N GLY A 510 4.67 -4.16 -17.09
CA GLY A 510 5.57 -5.14 -16.45
C GLY A 510 6.66 -5.59 -17.41
N LEU A 511 6.33 -5.96 -18.64
CA LEU A 511 7.26 -6.39 -19.66
C LEU A 511 8.25 -5.27 -20.01
N LEU A 512 7.75 -4.09 -20.37
CA LEU A 512 8.57 -2.94 -20.75
C LEU A 512 9.45 -2.42 -19.62
N SER A 513 9.06 -2.61 -18.36
CA SER A 513 9.89 -2.27 -17.20
C SER A 513 11.24 -3.02 -17.19
N SER A 514 11.32 -4.15 -17.88
CA SER A 514 12.51 -5.00 -17.99
C SER A 514 13.28 -4.79 -19.29
N VAL A 515 12.70 -4.09 -20.27
CA VAL A 515 13.34 -3.85 -21.58
C VAL A 515 14.17 -2.57 -21.53
N ARG A 516 15.50 -2.72 -21.65
CA ARG A 516 16.45 -1.61 -21.73
C ARG A 516 16.60 -1.09 -23.18
N PRO A 517 17.12 0.14 -23.43
CA PRO A 517 17.25 0.72 -24.75
C PRO A 517 17.94 -0.18 -25.80
N PRO A 518 19.10 -0.84 -25.52
CA PRO A 518 19.74 -1.73 -26.48
C PRO A 518 18.88 -2.94 -26.86
N LEU A 519 18.18 -3.52 -25.89
CA LEU A 519 17.27 -4.64 -26.15
C LEU A 519 16.05 -4.19 -26.97
N ALA A 520 15.48 -3.04 -26.69
CA ALA A 520 14.37 -2.48 -27.46
C ALA A 520 14.77 -2.26 -28.93
N ALA A 521 15.96 -1.70 -29.19
CA ALA A 521 16.49 -1.52 -30.53
C ALA A 521 16.68 -2.88 -31.26
N ARG A 522 17.21 -3.89 -30.57
CA ARG A 522 17.40 -5.24 -31.12
C ARG A 522 16.05 -5.91 -31.46
N ILE A 523 15.04 -5.81 -30.60
CA ILE A 523 13.69 -6.36 -30.83
C ILE A 523 13.07 -5.73 -32.10
N LEU A 524 13.19 -4.41 -32.24
CA LEU A 524 12.66 -3.69 -33.43
C LEU A 524 13.41 -4.04 -34.70
N ALA A 525 14.75 -4.19 -34.64
CA ALA A 525 15.58 -4.56 -35.81
C ALA A 525 15.34 -6.00 -36.28
N ALA A 526 14.98 -6.91 -35.38
CA ALA A 526 14.65 -8.31 -35.69
C ALA A 526 13.28 -8.46 -36.41
N GLY A 527 12.55 -7.36 -36.65
CA GLY A 527 11.27 -7.32 -37.35
C GLY A 527 10.10 -6.97 -36.42
N GLN A 528 9.18 -6.16 -36.95
CA GLN A 528 8.00 -5.69 -36.22
C GLN A 528 6.75 -6.53 -36.51
N ASP A 529 6.85 -7.49 -37.44
CA ASP A 529 5.73 -8.36 -37.79
C ASP A 529 5.26 -9.16 -36.55
N GLY A 530 3.95 -9.12 -36.32
CA GLY A 530 3.33 -9.78 -35.19
C GLY A 530 3.43 -9.03 -33.84
N LEU A 531 4.17 -7.91 -33.74
CA LEU A 531 4.16 -7.06 -32.57
C LEU A 531 2.96 -6.09 -32.60
N PRO A 532 2.17 -5.97 -31.52
CA PRO A 532 1.11 -4.96 -31.45
C PRO A 532 1.64 -3.55 -31.59
N GLY A 533 0.90 -2.68 -32.32
CA GLY A 533 1.34 -1.32 -32.63
C GLY A 533 1.65 -0.44 -31.41
N GLU A 534 0.92 -0.63 -30.31
CA GLU A 534 1.22 0.06 -29.05
C GLU A 534 2.53 -0.43 -28.40
N LEU A 535 2.85 -1.72 -28.49
CA LEU A 535 4.12 -2.24 -28.02
C LEU A 535 5.29 -1.73 -28.89
N VAL A 536 5.12 -1.67 -30.23
CA VAL A 536 6.10 -1.09 -31.15
C VAL A 536 6.38 0.38 -30.83
N ARG A 537 5.33 1.17 -30.54
CA ARG A 537 5.49 2.57 -30.10
C ARG A 537 6.36 2.69 -28.85
N ASP A 538 6.03 1.91 -27.84
CA ASP A 538 6.70 1.98 -26.52
C ASP A 538 8.14 1.44 -26.60
N LEU A 539 8.38 0.38 -27.38
CA LEU A 539 9.73 -0.09 -27.70
C LEU A 539 10.54 0.96 -28.47
N THR A 540 9.91 1.68 -29.43
CA THR A 540 10.55 2.76 -30.15
C THR A 540 10.93 3.92 -29.22
N ALA A 541 10.06 4.30 -28.31
CA ALA A 541 10.35 5.30 -27.29
C ALA A 541 11.51 4.86 -26.38
N THR A 542 11.50 3.59 -25.96
CA THR A 542 12.59 3.01 -25.14
C THR A 542 13.90 2.99 -25.92
N ALA A 543 13.91 2.51 -27.17
CA ALA A 543 15.13 2.40 -27.99
C ALA A 543 15.80 3.76 -28.27
N LYS A 544 14.99 4.80 -28.48
CA LYS A 544 15.53 6.15 -28.73
C LYS A 544 16.23 6.73 -27.50
N GLY A 545 15.82 6.30 -26.30
CA GLY A 545 16.27 6.92 -25.07
C GLY A 545 16.01 8.43 -25.09
N ASN A 546 15.52 9.00 -24.01
CA ASN A 546 15.57 10.47 -23.84
C ASN A 546 16.65 10.74 -22.80
N ASP A 547 17.52 11.73 -23.03
CA ASP A 547 18.57 12.10 -22.08
C ASP A 547 18.02 12.63 -20.74
N GLU A 548 16.72 12.90 -20.68
CA GLU A 548 16.01 13.30 -19.45
C GLU A 548 15.02 12.20 -19.02
N ALA A 549 15.36 11.51 -17.94
CA ALA A 549 14.49 10.52 -17.31
C ALA A 549 13.24 11.19 -16.70
N ILE A 550 12.08 10.96 -17.32
CA ILE A 550 10.78 11.34 -16.72
C ILE A 550 10.44 10.27 -15.68
N ASP A 551 10.18 10.68 -14.45
CA ASP A 551 9.62 9.75 -13.46
C ASP A 551 8.16 9.39 -13.86
N PRO A 552 7.89 8.17 -14.35
CA PRO A 552 6.58 7.82 -14.90
C PRO A 552 5.47 7.84 -13.85
N VAL A 553 5.82 7.76 -12.56
CA VAL A 553 4.84 7.78 -11.46
C VAL A 553 4.47 9.21 -11.08
N GLN A 554 5.40 10.15 -11.17
CA GLN A 554 5.12 11.56 -10.87
C GLN A 554 4.24 12.24 -11.92
N VAL A 555 4.37 11.88 -13.19
CA VAL A 555 3.50 12.44 -14.25
C VAL A 555 2.03 12.10 -14.03
N VAL A 556 1.74 10.88 -13.54
CA VAL A 556 0.37 10.46 -13.21
C VAL A 556 -0.21 11.27 -12.03
N ARG A 557 0.62 11.70 -11.09
CA ARG A 557 0.19 12.43 -9.90
C ARG A 557 -0.30 13.84 -10.21
N VAL A 558 0.39 14.60 -11.05
CA VAL A 558 0.00 15.97 -11.42
C VAL A 558 -1.42 15.99 -12.00
N VAL A 559 -1.78 14.96 -12.76
CA VAL A 559 -3.10 14.84 -13.38
C VAL A 559 -4.16 14.31 -12.40
N ALA A 560 -3.78 13.45 -11.44
CA ALA A 560 -4.71 12.90 -10.46
C ALA A 560 -5.09 13.91 -9.35
N GLU A 561 -4.18 14.81 -8.98
CA GLU A 561 -4.44 15.83 -7.96
C GLU A 561 -5.39 16.94 -8.44
N SER A 562 -5.37 17.25 -9.74
CA SER A 562 -6.30 18.22 -10.33
C SER A 562 -7.77 17.75 -10.36
N GLY A 563 -8.03 16.45 -10.20
CA GLY A 563 -9.38 15.86 -10.16
C GLY A 563 -10.02 15.77 -8.77
N ARG A 564 -9.33 16.17 -7.70
CA ARG A 564 -9.90 16.18 -6.34
C ARG A 564 -10.69 17.48 -6.15
N GLY A 565 -12.01 17.41 -6.04
CA GLY A 565 -12.97 18.49 -6.03
C GLY A 565 -12.84 19.54 -4.92
N GLY A 566 -11.70 20.20 -4.84
CA GLY A 566 -11.46 21.39 -4.02
C GLY A 566 -10.25 22.14 -4.57
N ARG A 567 -10.39 23.46 -4.74
CA ARG A 567 -9.27 24.32 -5.18
C ARG A 567 -8.16 24.28 -4.12
N PRO A 568 -6.92 23.88 -4.48
CA PRO A 568 -5.81 23.97 -3.55
C PRO A 568 -5.61 25.40 -3.05
N PRO A 569 -5.06 25.63 -1.84
CA PRO A 569 -4.74 26.97 -1.37
C PRO A 569 -3.80 27.69 -2.35
N PRO A 570 -3.94 29.02 -2.57
CA PRO A 570 -3.12 29.76 -3.54
C PRO A 570 -1.61 29.56 -3.41
N LYS A 571 -1.12 29.37 -2.18
CA LYS A 571 0.30 29.06 -1.92
C LYS A 571 0.72 27.68 -2.44
N ALA A 572 -0.16 26.68 -2.37
CA ALA A 572 0.11 25.35 -2.87
C ALA A 572 0.13 25.34 -4.41
N ILE A 573 -0.78 26.08 -5.06
CA ILE A 573 -0.82 26.27 -6.51
C ILE A 573 0.47 26.95 -6.98
N ALA A 574 0.90 28.05 -6.34
CA ALA A 574 2.11 28.75 -6.67
C ALA A 574 3.37 27.86 -6.52
N ALA A 575 3.42 27.03 -5.47
CA ALA A 575 4.50 26.07 -5.28
C ALA A 575 4.54 25.00 -6.38
N GLN A 576 3.39 24.49 -6.80
CA GLN A 576 3.27 23.53 -7.90
C GLN A 576 3.70 24.12 -9.24
N LEU A 577 3.28 25.35 -9.54
CA LEU A 577 3.70 26.05 -10.76
C LEU A 577 5.21 26.25 -10.83
N VAL A 578 5.83 26.63 -9.71
CA VAL A 578 7.30 26.78 -9.62
C VAL A 578 8.00 25.44 -9.78
N MET A 579 7.48 24.38 -9.12
CA MET A 579 8.08 23.04 -9.19
C MET A 579 8.04 22.47 -10.61
N HIS A 580 7.01 22.76 -11.39
CA HIS A 580 6.84 22.22 -12.74
C HIS A 580 7.31 23.19 -13.84
N ALA A 581 7.79 24.39 -13.49
CA ALA A 581 8.28 25.36 -14.48
C ALA A 581 9.45 24.83 -15.33
N ALA A 582 10.26 23.93 -14.79
CA ALA A 582 11.35 23.28 -15.52
C ALA A 582 10.85 22.43 -16.72
N ALA A 583 9.60 21.98 -16.70
CA ALA A 583 9.00 21.21 -17.79
C ALA A 583 8.87 22.01 -19.12
N GLU A 584 8.93 23.35 -19.05
CA GLU A 584 8.95 24.21 -20.26
C GLU A 584 10.15 23.90 -21.19
N LYS A 585 11.27 23.48 -20.58
CA LYS A 585 12.50 23.16 -21.33
C LYS A 585 12.53 21.73 -21.87
N LEU A 586 11.53 20.91 -21.53
CA LEU A 586 11.47 19.52 -21.97
C LEU A 586 10.87 19.42 -23.36
N THR A 587 11.45 18.57 -24.21
CA THR A 587 10.86 18.23 -25.52
C THR A 587 9.64 17.33 -25.31
N GLY A 588 8.45 17.88 -25.55
CA GLY A 588 7.20 17.13 -25.45
C GLY A 588 7.11 15.98 -26.44
N HIS A 589 6.51 14.87 -26.04
CA HIS A 589 6.26 13.73 -26.91
C HIS A 589 4.75 13.56 -27.12
N ALA A 590 4.26 13.94 -28.31
CA ALA A 590 2.82 13.96 -28.61
C ALA A 590 2.09 12.63 -28.36
N GLY A 591 2.72 11.47 -28.66
CA GLY A 591 2.13 10.15 -28.40
C GLY A 591 1.96 9.85 -26.91
N LYS A 592 2.93 10.25 -26.07
CA LYS A 592 2.81 10.12 -24.59
C LYS A 592 1.73 11.07 -24.05
N GLY A 593 1.69 12.30 -24.56
CA GLY A 593 0.67 13.28 -24.19
C GLY A 593 -0.73 12.79 -24.55
N ARG A 594 -0.92 12.20 -25.72
CA ARG A 594 -2.21 11.62 -26.12
C ARG A 594 -2.63 10.45 -25.23
N ALA A 595 -1.70 9.57 -24.85
CA ALA A 595 -2.00 8.48 -23.93
C ALA A 595 -2.43 9.02 -22.54
N LEU A 596 -1.72 10.03 -22.01
CA LEU A 596 -2.09 10.68 -20.76
C LEU A 596 -3.44 11.39 -20.85
N PHE A 597 -3.71 12.08 -21.95
CA PHE A 597 -5.01 12.69 -22.22
C PHE A 597 -6.13 11.65 -22.18
N GLY A 598 -5.94 10.50 -22.88
CA GLY A 598 -6.90 9.39 -22.91
C GLY A 598 -7.16 8.78 -21.53
N MET A 599 -6.18 8.77 -20.63
CA MET A 599 -6.33 8.22 -19.29
C MET A 599 -6.99 9.20 -18.31
N HIS A 600 -6.73 10.50 -18.44
CA HIS A 600 -7.02 11.46 -17.37
C HIS A 600 -7.95 12.61 -17.77
N CYS A 601 -8.05 12.92 -19.05
CA CYS A 601 -8.73 14.11 -19.52
C CYS A 601 -9.96 13.81 -20.39
N VAL A 602 -9.94 12.68 -21.10
CA VAL A 602 -10.96 12.29 -22.09
C VAL A 602 -12.37 12.15 -21.49
N ALA A 603 -12.48 11.82 -20.22
CA ALA A 603 -13.75 11.70 -19.51
C ALA A 603 -14.51 13.05 -19.36
N CYS A 604 -13.78 14.17 -19.43
CA CYS A 604 -14.35 15.51 -19.27
C CYS A 604 -14.08 16.43 -20.45
N HIS A 605 -13.00 16.22 -21.17
CA HIS A 605 -12.55 17.09 -22.27
C HIS A 605 -12.53 16.38 -23.60
N ARG A 606 -12.78 17.17 -24.65
CA ARG A 606 -12.64 16.75 -26.05
C ARG A 606 -11.36 17.35 -26.63
N LEU A 607 -10.60 16.52 -27.41
CA LEU A 607 -9.43 16.95 -28.16
C LEU A 607 -9.41 16.27 -29.52
N GLN A 608 -9.42 17.05 -30.60
CA GLN A 608 -9.41 16.54 -31.99
C GLN A 608 -10.49 15.47 -32.27
N GLY A 609 -11.66 15.65 -31.69
CA GLY A 609 -12.79 14.74 -31.86
C GLY A 609 -12.83 13.55 -30.90
N GLU A 610 -11.79 13.30 -30.11
CA GLU A 610 -11.75 12.27 -29.07
C GLU A 610 -12.16 12.84 -27.71
N GLY A 611 -12.99 12.11 -26.96
CA GLY A 611 -13.42 12.46 -25.61
C GLY A 611 -14.85 13.00 -25.50
N ILE A 612 -15.25 13.31 -24.27
CA ILE A 612 -16.57 13.78 -23.90
C ILE A 612 -16.50 15.29 -23.59
N GLN A 613 -17.51 16.05 -24.02
CA GLN A 613 -17.54 17.49 -23.82
C GLN A 613 -18.35 17.89 -22.57
N VAL A 614 -17.84 17.49 -21.40
CA VAL A 614 -18.34 17.99 -20.09
C VAL A 614 -17.61 19.29 -19.73
N GLY A 615 -16.33 19.37 -20.07
CA GLY A 615 -15.48 20.55 -19.96
C GLY A 615 -15.18 21.17 -21.34
N PRO A 616 -14.31 22.20 -21.41
CA PRO A 616 -13.91 22.84 -22.65
C PRO A 616 -13.33 21.86 -23.67
N ASP A 617 -13.65 22.11 -24.96
CA ASP A 617 -12.98 21.42 -26.07
C ASP A 617 -11.56 21.99 -26.24
N LEU A 618 -10.57 21.17 -25.90
CA LEU A 618 -9.16 21.58 -25.93
C LEU A 618 -8.61 21.76 -27.35
N THR A 619 -9.36 21.34 -28.37
CA THR A 619 -8.99 21.58 -29.77
C THR A 619 -9.09 23.06 -30.13
N THR A 620 -9.95 23.80 -29.43
CA THR A 620 -10.25 25.21 -29.69
C THR A 620 -9.47 26.19 -28.81
N LEU A 621 -8.49 25.72 -28.04
CA LEU A 621 -7.66 26.59 -27.20
C LEU A 621 -6.87 27.56 -28.09
N THR A 622 -7.02 28.84 -27.80
CA THR A 622 -6.30 29.94 -28.48
C THR A 622 -4.99 30.29 -27.79
N GLU A 623 -4.92 30.12 -26.46
CA GLU A 623 -3.73 30.38 -25.65
C GLU A 623 -3.04 29.03 -25.33
N LEU A 624 -1.93 28.77 -25.98
CA LEU A 624 -1.15 27.53 -25.89
C LEU A 624 0.20 27.74 -25.21
N SER A 625 0.40 28.88 -24.49
CA SER A 625 1.64 29.08 -23.76
C SER A 625 1.81 27.99 -22.68
N PHE A 626 3.06 27.60 -22.45
CA PHE A 626 3.37 26.60 -21.42
C PHE A 626 2.78 26.98 -20.05
N VAL A 627 2.88 28.27 -19.67
CA VAL A 627 2.37 28.76 -18.39
C VAL A 627 0.85 28.65 -18.30
N SER A 628 0.13 29.00 -19.36
CA SER A 628 -1.35 28.89 -19.40
C SER A 628 -1.81 27.43 -19.33
N LEU A 629 -1.16 26.53 -20.09
CA LEU A 629 -1.47 25.12 -20.08
C LEU A 629 -1.13 24.47 -18.73
N LEU A 630 0.04 24.77 -18.15
CA LEU A 630 0.42 24.29 -16.83
C LEU A 630 -0.54 24.80 -15.75
N THR A 631 -0.95 26.06 -15.81
CA THR A 631 -1.92 26.64 -14.87
C THR A 631 -3.27 25.92 -14.99
N ALA A 632 -3.75 25.67 -16.20
CA ALA A 632 -5.01 24.94 -16.42
C ALA A 632 -4.97 23.48 -15.91
N ILE A 633 -3.81 22.84 -15.92
CA ILE A 633 -3.61 21.51 -15.36
C ILE A 633 -3.54 21.52 -13.83
N VAL A 634 -2.80 22.49 -13.27
CA VAL A 634 -2.55 22.58 -11.80
C VAL A 634 -3.73 23.21 -11.07
N ASP A 635 -4.43 24.16 -11.68
CA ASP A 635 -5.64 24.79 -11.17
C ASP A 635 -6.73 24.85 -12.26
N PRO A 636 -7.42 23.74 -12.51
CA PRO A 636 -8.42 23.66 -13.57
C PRO A 636 -9.62 24.62 -13.38
N ASN A 637 -9.74 25.20 -12.18
CA ASN A 637 -10.76 26.19 -11.87
C ASN A 637 -10.29 27.64 -11.99
N ALA A 638 -9.03 27.89 -12.36
CA ALA A 638 -8.47 29.24 -12.44
C ALA A 638 -9.16 30.14 -13.50
N ALA A 639 -9.66 29.51 -14.58
CA ALA A 639 -10.33 30.21 -15.67
C ALA A 639 -11.39 29.32 -16.32
N VAL A 640 -12.47 29.01 -15.58
CA VAL A 640 -13.61 28.23 -16.11
C VAL A 640 -14.60 29.19 -16.75
N GLU A 641 -14.94 28.93 -18.02
CA GLU A 641 -16.04 29.69 -18.69
C GLU A 641 -17.36 29.37 -18.02
N ASP A 642 -18.26 30.39 -17.91
CA ASP A 642 -19.56 30.29 -17.21
C ASP A 642 -20.42 29.11 -17.68
N LYS A 643 -20.34 28.73 -18.95
CA LYS A 643 -21.07 27.59 -19.52
C LYS A 643 -20.63 26.21 -18.98
N PHE A 644 -19.49 26.12 -18.31
CA PHE A 644 -18.98 24.91 -17.68
C PHE A 644 -19.04 24.96 -16.14
N VAL A 645 -19.59 26.02 -15.57
CA VAL A 645 -19.84 26.14 -14.14
C VAL A 645 -21.09 25.37 -13.78
N MET A 646 -20.97 24.37 -12.92
CA MET A 646 -22.11 23.62 -12.41
C MET A 646 -22.82 24.44 -11.33
N HIS A 647 -24.11 24.74 -11.55
CA HIS A 647 -24.98 25.40 -10.59
C HIS A 647 -25.88 24.37 -9.91
N THR A 648 -25.82 24.28 -8.60
CA THR A 648 -26.79 23.50 -7.81
C THR A 648 -27.96 24.41 -7.45
N VAL A 649 -29.14 24.16 -8.02
CA VAL A 649 -30.35 24.88 -7.67
C VAL A 649 -31.09 24.13 -6.57
N THR A 650 -31.22 24.73 -5.39
CA THR A 650 -31.98 24.17 -4.27
C THR A 650 -33.35 24.91 -4.23
N PRO A 651 -34.45 24.28 -4.64
CA PRO A 651 -35.77 24.89 -4.54
C PRO A 651 -36.17 25.09 -3.07
N MET A 652 -36.92 26.15 -2.76
CA MET A 652 -37.33 26.49 -1.40
C MET A 652 -38.21 25.46 -0.67
N LYS A 653 -38.50 24.29 -1.26
CA LYS A 653 -39.23 23.16 -0.68
C LYS A 653 -38.42 21.86 -0.56
N GLY A 654 -37.09 21.91 -0.57
CA GLY A 654 -36.25 20.77 -0.26
C GLY A 654 -36.14 19.69 -1.35
N LEU A 655 -36.56 19.93 -2.57
CA LEU A 655 -36.29 19.09 -3.72
C LEU A 655 -35.04 19.63 -4.43
N VAL A 656 -34.01 18.79 -4.57
CA VAL A 656 -32.83 19.08 -5.39
C VAL A 656 -33.12 18.59 -6.80
N VAL A 657 -33.02 19.44 -7.81
CA VAL A 657 -33.17 19.10 -9.22
C VAL A 657 -31.82 19.16 -9.90
#